data_4ac3558eb2641b83257731c0d6692f07
#
_entry.id   4ac3558eb2641b83257731c0d6692f07
#
_cell.length_a   1.000
_cell.length_b   1.000
_cell.length_c   1.000
_cell.angle_alpha   90.00
_cell.angle_beta   90.00
_cell.angle_gamma   90.00
#
_symmetry.space_group_name_H-M   'P 1'
#
loop_
_entity.id
_entity.type
_entity.pdbx_description
1 polymer ?
#
loop_
_entity_poly.entity_id
_entity_poly.type
_entity_poly.pdbx_seq_one_letter_code
_entity_poly.pdbx_strand_id
1 'polypeptide(L)'
;RQKLATPYWVTYQYSKELQSQPIHTTTHAGQEFDLVVKGTLRVRVGEHEEVLHEGDSIFYKSSTPHGMIAVGGEECTLYAVVMRPQKEKKPEKDTFEALIKAKQDRADHETVASPFVHTELDENGILKSIDFMNEEKFNFAFDIVDKMAEKEPDKLAMLWVSKHHEEKRFTFNDMKRMSNKTANYFKSLGIKRGDRVMLILKRHYQFWFAILALHKLGAVVIPATNLLMEHDLDYRFKAAGVRALVCTPDGQVADEALRAAKNCGTVEFLMMANGAREGWLDFDAEVEKQSDVFERTEDTACGSDPMLMFFTSGTTGYPKIAEHNYKYALGHYITAKYWHNVNPEGLHFTISDTGWGKALWGKLYGQWMCEAPIFTYDFDKFDAHDILPMFKQYNITTFCAPPTMYRFFIKEDLSKYDLSSIEYSTTAGEALNPEVYEQWKRATGLSIYEGFGQTETTLSIYNPVGSVPKSGSMGIPSPLYDVDLILPDGTPAPVGETGEIVIRTDKHTPCGLFMGYYRDEEKTREAWSGGVYHTGDTAWRDEDGYFFYVGRTDDVIKSSGYRIGPFEIESVIMELPYVLECAVTSAPDPIRGQVVKASIVLTKGTQGTEALKKEIQTYVKTNTAPYKYPRIVEFRDELPKTISGKIRRVELKG
;
A
#
# COMPACT_ATOMS: atom_id res chain seq x y z
N ARG A 1 -24.73 9.08 -22.40
CA ARG A 1 -23.49 8.49 -22.94
C ARG A 1 -22.98 9.41 -24.04
N GLN A 2 -21.89 10.16 -23.81
CA GLN A 2 -21.19 10.87 -24.88
C GLN A 2 -20.40 9.83 -25.70
N LYS A 3 -20.64 9.78 -27.00
CA LYS A 3 -19.82 8.93 -27.88
C LYS A 3 -18.40 9.49 -27.92
N LEU A 4 -17.41 8.70 -27.55
CA LEU A 4 -15.97 9.05 -27.55
C LEU A 4 -15.42 9.12 -28.98
N ALA A 5 -15.96 8.36 -29.88
CA ALA A 5 -15.59 8.29 -31.27
C ALA A 5 -16.85 8.28 -32.18
N THR A 6 -16.76 8.94 -33.31
CA THR A 6 -17.83 8.96 -34.31
C THR A 6 -17.25 8.47 -35.63
N PRO A 7 -17.73 7.32 -36.14
CA PRO A 7 -17.32 6.83 -37.43
C PRO A 7 -18.10 7.56 -38.56
N TYR A 8 -17.42 7.81 -39.64
CA TYR A 8 -17.96 8.38 -40.86
C TYR A 8 -17.55 7.53 -42.04
N TRP A 9 -18.45 7.45 -43.04
CA TRP A 9 -18.16 6.93 -44.35
C TRP A 9 -18.07 8.14 -45.26
N VAL A 10 -16.86 8.44 -45.78
CA VAL A 10 -16.58 9.67 -46.54
C VAL A 10 -16.16 9.31 -47.94
N THR A 11 -16.76 9.97 -48.95
CA THR A 11 -16.35 9.81 -50.35
C THR A 11 -15.91 11.16 -50.91
N TYR A 12 -14.66 11.22 -51.33
CA TYR A 12 -14.10 12.36 -52.06
C TYR A 12 -14.25 12.14 -53.54
N GLN A 13 -14.93 13.08 -54.20
CA GLN A 13 -15.06 13.07 -55.64
C GLN A 13 -13.75 13.55 -56.28
N TYR A 14 -13.32 12.87 -57.34
CA TYR A 14 -12.18 13.31 -58.10
C TYR A 14 -12.47 14.63 -58.80
N SER A 15 -11.60 15.63 -58.69
CA SER A 15 -11.66 16.90 -59.43
C SER A 15 -10.32 17.18 -60.09
N LYS A 16 -10.35 17.39 -61.41
CA LYS A 16 -9.14 17.73 -62.18
C LYS A 16 -8.57 19.10 -61.78
N GLU A 17 -9.42 20.04 -61.35
CA GLU A 17 -9.02 21.37 -60.89
C GLU A 17 -8.26 21.34 -59.57
N LEU A 18 -8.65 20.48 -58.65
CA LEU A 18 -7.99 20.33 -57.32
C LEU A 18 -6.61 19.71 -57.42
N GLN A 19 -6.27 19.02 -58.53
CA GLN A 19 -4.94 18.38 -58.66
C GLN A 19 -3.80 19.39 -58.78
N SER A 20 -4.08 20.59 -59.27
CA SER A 20 -3.09 21.67 -59.46
C SER A 20 -3.08 22.72 -58.35
N GLN A 21 -3.94 22.56 -57.35
CA GLN A 21 -4.06 23.49 -56.22
C GLN A 21 -3.50 22.90 -54.94
N PRO A 22 -3.00 23.73 -54.01
CA PRO A 22 -2.66 23.26 -52.64
C PRO A 22 -3.88 22.65 -51.97
N ILE A 23 -3.69 21.57 -51.20
CA ILE A 23 -4.77 20.94 -50.45
C ILE A 23 -5.25 21.93 -49.37
N HIS A 24 -6.54 22.27 -49.42
CA HIS A 24 -7.16 23.09 -48.38
C HIS A 24 -7.17 22.33 -47.06
N THR A 25 -6.62 22.91 -45.98
CA THR A 25 -6.53 22.28 -44.66
C THR A 25 -7.49 22.92 -43.68
N THR A 26 -8.03 22.10 -42.81
CA THR A 26 -8.87 22.49 -41.66
C THR A 26 -8.29 21.94 -40.38
N THR A 27 -8.79 22.40 -39.24
CA THR A 27 -8.41 21.86 -37.90
C THR A 27 -9.66 21.66 -37.07
N HIS A 28 -9.64 20.63 -36.22
CA HIS A 28 -10.64 20.45 -35.17
C HIS A 28 -10.04 19.79 -33.96
N ALA A 29 -10.75 19.79 -32.83
CA ALA A 29 -10.26 19.19 -31.60
C ALA A 29 -10.37 17.66 -31.66
N GLY A 30 -9.34 16.95 -31.14
CA GLY A 30 -9.31 15.51 -31.05
C GLY A 30 -8.27 14.83 -31.91
N GLN A 31 -8.55 13.60 -32.28
CA GLN A 31 -7.71 12.76 -33.13
C GLN A 31 -8.58 12.14 -34.21
N GLU A 32 -7.99 11.81 -35.35
CA GLU A 32 -8.67 11.20 -36.47
C GLU A 32 -7.85 10.01 -36.99
N PHE A 33 -8.59 8.94 -37.31
CA PHE A 33 -8.06 7.77 -37.97
C PHE A 33 -8.83 7.57 -39.25
N ASP A 34 -8.12 7.49 -40.36
CA ASP A 34 -8.69 7.28 -41.69
C ASP A 34 -8.13 6.03 -42.35
N LEU A 35 -8.99 5.20 -42.89
CA LEU A 35 -8.66 4.01 -43.66
C LEU A 35 -9.21 4.16 -45.07
N VAL A 36 -8.37 4.08 -46.09
CA VAL A 36 -8.79 4.08 -47.49
C VAL A 36 -9.43 2.73 -47.81
N VAL A 37 -10.73 2.77 -48.15
CA VAL A 37 -11.51 1.57 -48.49
C VAL A 37 -11.55 1.33 -49.99
N LYS A 38 -11.48 2.38 -50.79
CA LYS A 38 -11.48 2.30 -52.23
C LYS A 38 -10.85 3.55 -52.86
N GLY A 39 -10.04 3.39 -53.89
CA GLY A 39 -9.43 4.50 -54.64
C GLY A 39 -8.10 4.96 -54.06
N THR A 40 -7.70 6.17 -54.43
CA THR A 40 -6.40 6.75 -54.00
C THR A 40 -6.61 8.14 -53.43
N LEU A 41 -6.02 8.43 -52.31
CA LEU A 41 -6.15 9.67 -51.54
C LEU A 41 -4.80 10.38 -51.45
N ARG A 42 -4.74 11.67 -51.77
CA ARG A 42 -3.61 12.51 -51.38
C ARG A 42 -4.00 13.29 -50.13
N VAL A 43 -3.26 13.06 -49.06
CA VAL A 43 -3.50 13.64 -47.74
C VAL A 43 -2.36 14.58 -47.36
N ARG A 44 -2.68 15.71 -46.72
CA ARG A 44 -1.74 16.64 -46.11
C ARG A 44 -2.04 16.75 -44.62
N VAL A 45 -1.01 16.57 -43.78
CA VAL A 45 -1.06 16.78 -42.32
C VAL A 45 0.13 17.65 -41.92
N GLY A 46 -0.13 18.89 -41.55
CA GLY A 46 0.91 19.90 -41.36
C GLY A 46 1.69 20.18 -42.65
N GLU A 47 3.00 19.95 -42.58
CA GLU A 47 3.90 20.13 -43.73
C GLU A 47 4.12 18.83 -44.55
N HIS A 48 3.56 17.69 -44.09
CA HIS A 48 3.72 16.39 -44.75
C HIS A 48 2.56 16.12 -45.70
N GLU A 49 2.90 15.68 -46.91
CA GLU A 49 1.93 15.17 -47.89
C GLU A 49 2.30 13.74 -48.28
N GLU A 50 1.30 12.86 -48.31
CA GLU A 50 1.43 11.47 -48.74
C GLU A 50 0.27 11.05 -49.62
N VAL A 51 0.50 9.99 -50.41
CA VAL A 51 -0.53 9.33 -51.23
C VAL A 51 -0.84 7.98 -50.62
N LEU A 52 -2.09 7.79 -50.20
CA LEU A 52 -2.61 6.57 -49.62
C LEU A 52 -3.44 5.80 -50.66
N HIS A 53 -3.23 4.49 -50.71
CA HIS A 53 -3.96 3.56 -51.59
C HIS A 53 -4.95 2.72 -50.78
N GLU A 54 -5.77 1.95 -51.44
CA GLU A 54 -6.71 1.02 -50.82
C GLU A 54 -6.02 0.10 -49.81
N GLY A 55 -6.51 0.07 -48.58
CA GLY A 55 -5.95 -0.64 -47.46
C GLY A 55 -4.96 0.16 -46.58
N ASP A 56 -4.49 1.32 -47.07
CA ASP A 56 -3.62 2.18 -46.26
C ASP A 56 -4.44 2.99 -45.26
N SER A 57 -3.79 3.33 -44.12
CA SER A 57 -4.43 4.14 -43.08
C SER A 57 -3.48 5.21 -42.53
N ILE A 58 -4.07 6.28 -42.02
CA ILE A 58 -3.36 7.36 -41.36
C ILE A 58 -4.03 7.71 -40.03
N PHE A 59 -3.20 8.06 -39.03
CA PHE A 59 -3.66 8.50 -37.74
C PHE A 59 -2.92 9.78 -37.32
N TYR A 60 -3.67 10.82 -36.93
CA TYR A 60 -3.09 12.12 -36.59
C TYR A 60 -3.91 12.88 -35.56
N LYS A 61 -3.25 13.88 -34.91
CA LYS A 61 -3.96 14.85 -34.07
C LYS A 61 -4.67 15.86 -34.98
N SER A 62 -6.00 15.94 -34.90
CA SER A 62 -6.82 16.80 -35.74
C SER A 62 -6.63 18.31 -35.44
N SER A 63 -5.90 18.67 -34.38
CA SER A 63 -5.43 20.04 -34.14
C SER A 63 -4.28 20.46 -35.09
N THR A 64 -3.60 19.51 -35.73
CA THR A 64 -2.67 19.77 -36.84
C THR A 64 -3.48 20.08 -38.10
N PRO A 65 -3.18 21.15 -38.87
CA PRO A 65 -3.86 21.44 -40.11
C PRO A 65 -3.82 20.23 -41.08
N HIS A 66 -4.97 19.76 -41.49
CA HIS A 66 -5.08 18.58 -42.35
C HIS A 66 -6.14 18.74 -43.43
N GLY A 67 -5.96 18.06 -44.55
CA GLY A 67 -6.88 18.06 -45.68
C GLY A 67 -6.57 16.94 -46.65
N MET A 68 -7.55 16.59 -47.48
CA MET A 68 -7.47 15.43 -48.37
C MET A 68 -8.16 15.71 -49.69
N ILE A 69 -7.66 15.09 -50.78
CA ILE A 69 -8.29 15.08 -52.09
C ILE A 69 -8.17 13.71 -52.76
N ALA A 70 -9.17 13.29 -53.52
CA ALA A 70 -9.07 12.11 -54.36
C ALA A 70 -8.11 12.36 -55.52
N VAL A 71 -7.24 11.39 -55.83
CA VAL A 71 -6.28 11.42 -56.95
C VAL A 71 -6.41 10.16 -57.79
N GLY A 72 -5.69 10.07 -58.91
CA GLY A 72 -5.72 8.89 -59.77
C GLY A 72 -6.87 8.83 -60.77
N GLY A 73 -7.73 9.85 -60.82
CA GLY A 73 -8.81 9.93 -61.81
C GLY A 73 -10.14 9.31 -61.37
N GLU A 74 -10.22 8.76 -60.18
CA GLU A 74 -11.40 8.10 -59.60
C GLU A 74 -11.77 8.69 -58.23
N GLU A 75 -13.01 8.49 -57.79
CA GLU A 75 -13.41 8.81 -56.41
C GLU A 75 -12.67 7.99 -55.41
N CYS A 76 -12.42 8.55 -54.21
CA CYS A 76 -11.82 7.85 -53.11
C CYS A 76 -12.80 7.77 -51.93
N THR A 77 -13.02 6.57 -51.42
CA THR A 77 -13.86 6.32 -50.24
C THR A 77 -13.01 5.89 -49.09
N LEU A 78 -13.23 6.52 -47.95
CA LEU A 78 -12.54 6.19 -46.71
C LEU A 78 -13.51 5.99 -45.53
N TYR A 79 -13.04 5.24 -44.57
CA TYR A 79 -13.69 5.09 -43.26
C TYR A 79 -12.92 5.94 -42.25
N ALA A 80 -13.52 7.06 -41.87
CA ALA A 80 -12.95 8.00 -40.93
C ALA A 80 -13.52 7.80 -39.53
N VAL A 81 -12.67 7.81 -38.50
CA VAL A 81 -13.07 7.76 -37.09
C VAL A 81 -12.56 9.01 -36.39
N VAL A 82 -13.47 9.95 -36.14
CA VAL A 82 -13.14 11.17 -35.38
C VAL A 82 -13.34 10.91 -33.89
N MET A 83 -12.24 10.97 -33.15
CA MET A 83 -12.18 10.81 -31.70
C MET A 83 -12.15 12.18 -31.03
N ARG A 84 -13.19 12.50 -30.28
CA ARG A 84 -13.24 13.75 -29.53
C ARG A 84 -12.32 13.69 -28.31
N PRO A 85 -11.60 14.79 -27.97
CA PRO A 85 -10.92 14.85 -26.70
C PRO A 85 -11.95 14.66 -25.61
N GLN A 86 -11.68 13.76 -24.66
CA GLN A 86 -12.39 13.84 -23.39
C GLN A 86 -12.19 15.28 -22.90
N LYS A 87 -13.29 15.96 -22.60
CA LYS A 87 -13.19 17.16 -21.77
C LYS A 87 -12.59 16.68 -20.46
N GLU A 88 -11.28 16.81 -20.30
CA GLU A 88 -10.72 16.93 -18.98
C GLU A 88 -11.55 18.04 -18.33
N LYS A 89 -12.31 17.70 -17.29
CA LYS A 89 -12.75 18.69 -16.34
C LYS A 89 -11.45 19.23 -15.75
N LYS A 90 -10.90 20.30 -16.34
CA LYS A 90 -9.96 21.13 -15.62
C LYS A 90 -10.69 21.48 -14.34
N PRO A 91 -10.17 21.15 -13.15
CA PRO A 91 -10.69 21.75 -11.94
C PRO A 91 -10.69 23.25 -12.20
N GLU A 92 -11.83 23.89 -11.99
CA GLU A 92 -11.92 25.34 -12.09
C GLU A 92 -10.79 25.88 -11.20
N LYS A 93 -10.10 26.93 -11.66
CA LYS A 93 -8.93 27.51 -10.93
C LYS A 93 -9.28 27.81 -9.48
N ASP A 94 -10.53 28.21 -9.25
CA ASP A 94 -11.13 28.46 -7.94
C ASP A 94 -11.20 27.19 -7.05
N THR A 95 -11.37 25.99 -7.65
CA THR A 95 -11.42 24.72 -6.90
C THR A 95 -10.03 24.30 -6.44
N PHE A 96 -8.99 24.56 -7.25
CA PHE A 96 -7.61 24.26 -6.89
C PHE A 96 -7.09 25.21 -5.79
N GLU A 97 -7.36 26.51 -5.91
CA GLU A 97 -7.04 27.50 -4.86
C GLU A 97 -7.84 27.24 -3.57
N ALA A 98 -9.12 26.87 -3.66
CA ALA A 98 -9.94 26.49 -2.52
C ALA A 98 -9.44 25.21 -1.85
N LEU A 99 -8.97 24.23 -2.63
CA LEU A 99 -8.33 23.01 -2.12
C LEU A 99 -6.99 23.27 -1.43
N ILE A 100 -6.17 24.17 -1.99
CA ILE A 100 -4.91 24.61 -1.36
C ILE A 100 -5.21 25.37 -0.07
N LYS A 101 -6.17 26.30 -0.09
CA LYS A 101 -6.56 27.06 1.09
C LYS A 101 -7.15 26.16 2.18
N ALA A 102 -8.05 25.23 1.82
CA ALA A 102 -8.59 24.24 2.77
C ALA A 102 -7.49 23.33 3.34
N LYS A 103 -6.44 23.03 2.57
CA LYS A 103 -5.26 22.28 3.03
C LYS A 103 -4.38 23.11 3.96
N GLN A 104 -4.18 24.40 3.67
CA GLN A 104 -3.44 25.30 4.54
C GLN A 104 -4.19 25.56 5.85
N ASP A 105 -5.50 25.79 5.79
CA ASP A 105 -6.36 25.95 6.97
C ASP A 105 -6.35 24.69 7.87
N ARG A 106 -6.21 23.47 7.26
CA ARG A 106 -6.04 22.21 8.00
C ARG A 106 -4.63 22.04 8.56
N ALA A 107 -3.60 22.58 7.89
CA ALA A 107 -2.22 22.52 8.37
C ALA A 107 -2.00 23.36 9.64
N ASP A 108 -2.71 24.47 9.75
CA ASP A 108 -2.61 25.42 10.87
C ASP A 108 -3.52 25.07 12.06
N HIS A 109 -4.33 23.99 11.95
CA HIS A 109 -5.21 23.59 13.04
C HIS A 109 -4.42 22.86 14.14
N GLU A 110 -4.45 23.43 15.36
CA GLU A 110 -3.82 22.86 16.54
C GLU A 110 -4.56 21.58 16.98
N THR A 111 -3.87 20.44 16.90
CA THR A 111 -4.37 19.12 17.27
C THR A 111 -3.83 18.69 18.64
N VAL A 112 -4.38 17.61 19.20
CA VAL A 112 -3.85 16.99 20.43
C VAL A 112 -2.40 16.51 20.28
N ALA A 113 -1.92 16.33 19.04
CA ALA A 113 -0.53 15.98 18.77
C ALA A 113 0.42 17.19 18.74
N SER A 114 -0.08 18.43 18.64
CA SER A 114 0.73 19.66 18.52
C SER A 114 1.78 19.84 19.63
N PRO A 115 1.60 19.39 20.88
CA PRO A 115 2.64 19.44 21.90
C PRO A 115 3.84 18.50 21.62
N PHE A 116 3.70 17.56 20.68
CA PHE A 116 4.71 16.54 20.39
C PHE A 116 5.25 16.60 18.97
N VAL A 117 4.55 17.26 18.04
CA VAL A 117 4.90 17.26 16.61
C VAL A 117 4.87 18.68 16.06
N HIS A 118 5.97 19.10 15.46
CA HIS A 118 6.08 20.31 14.68
C HIS A 118 6.43 19.96 13.23
N THR A 119 5.80 20.62 12.25
CA THR A 119 6.01 20.36 10.83
C THR A 119 6.15 21.65 10.05
N GLU A 120 7.05 21.67 9.05
CA GLU A 120 7.18 22.75 8.09
C GLU A 120 6.81 22.26 6.69
N LEU A 121 6.09 23.08 5.96
CA LEU A 121 5.77 22.83 4.55
C LEU A 121 6.68 23.68 3.66
N ASP A 122 6.92 23.22 2.44
CA ASP A 122 7.56 24.01 1.40
C ASP A 122 6.57 24.99 0.74
N GLU A 123 7.04 25.75 -0.24
CA GLU A 123 6.22 26.71 -0.99
C GLU A 123 5.06 26.08 -1.79
N ASN A 124 5.12 24.77 -2.04
CA ASN A 124 4.08 23.99 -2.73
C ASN A 124 3.13 23.28 -1.76
N GLY A 125 3.29 23.46 -0.44
CA GLY A 125 2.49 22.80 0.57
C GLY A 125 2.87 21.32 0.81
N ILE A 126 4.07 20.90 0.37
CA ILE A 126 4.62 19.56 0.60
C ILE A 126 5.42 19.57 1.90
N LEU A 127 5.34 18.50 2.68
CA LEU A 127 6.08 18.37 3.93
C LEU A 127 7.60 18.45 3.69
N LYS A 128 8.23 19.47 4.28
CA LYS A 128 9.66 19.72 4.19
C LYS A 128 10.43 19.15 5.38
N SER A 129 9.91 19.34 6.59
CA SER A 129 10.52 18.82 7.82
C SER A 129 9.48 18.43 8.85
N ILE A 130 9.88 17.56 9.75
CA ILE A 130 9.13 17.17 10.94
C ILE A 130 10.09 17.06 12.12
N ASP A 131 9.72 17.68 13.22
CA ASP A 131 10.44 17.62 14.48
C ASP A 131 9.53 17.11 15.57
N PHE A 132 10.09 16.30 16.49
CA PHE A 132 9.38 15.82 17.65
C PHE A 132 9.84 16.52 18.91
N MET A 133 8.88 16.81 19.78
CA MET A 133 9.09 17.48 21.06
C MET A 133 8.55 16.62 22.18
N ASN A 134 9.20 16.63 23.33
CA ASN A 134 8.75 15.89 24.51
C ASN A 134 8.55 14.38 24.27
N GLU A 135 9.16 13.80 23.25
CA GLU A 135 8.98 12.42 22.82
C GLU A 135 9.37 11.39 23.89
N GLU A 136 10.29 11.73 24.82
CA GLU A 136 10.67 10.87 25.93
C GLU A 136 9.58 10.74 27.02
N LYS A 137 8.59 11.62 26.99
CA LYS A 137 7.44 11.56 27.91
C LYS A 137 6.16 11.09 27.23
N PHE A 138 6.24 10.80 25.92
CA PHE A 138 5.08 10.47 25.12
C PHE A 138 4.54 9.06 25.43
N ASN A 139 3.24 9.00 25.69
CA ASN A 139 2.45 7.78 25.75
C ASN A 139 1.14 7.99 24.96
N PHE A 140 1.00 7.31 23.84
CA PHE A 140 -0.11 7.51 22.91
C PHE A 140 -1.51 7.42 23.57
N ALA A 141 -1.70 6.46 24.48
CA ALA A 141 -3.01 6.26 25.11
C ALA A 141 -3.43 7.44 26.00
N PHE A 142 -2.47 7.98 26.77
CA PHE A 142 -2.75 9.13 27.65
C PHE A 142 -2.69 10.47 26.91
N ASP A 143 -1.66 10.67 26.06
CA ASP A 143 -1.37 11.97 25.48
C ASP A 143 -2.23 12.28 24.23
N ILE A 144 -2.77 11.26 23.57
CA ILE A 144 -3.63 11.41 22.41
C ILE A 144 -5.08 11.01 22.73
N VAL A 145 -5.32 9.73 23.08
CA VAL A 145 -6.68 9.22 23.21
C VAL A 145 -7.42 9.83 24.40
N ASP A 146 -6.78 9.84 25.57
CA ASP A 146 -7.39 10.43 26.77
C ASP A 146 -7.55 11.94 26.63
N LYS A 147 -6.60 12.62 25.95
CA LYS A 147 -6.72 14.06 25.67
C LYS A 147 -7.82 14.37 24.65
N MET A 148 -8.03 13.52 23.64
CA MET A 148 -9.19 13.64 22.75
C MET A 148 -10.50 13.44 23.49
N ALA A 149 -10.56 12.46 24.40
CA ALA A 149 -11.75 12.27 25.23
C ALA A 149 -12.04 13.46 26.16
N GLU A 150 -11.01 14.21 26.57
CA GLU A 150 -11.17 15.47 27.34
C GLU A 150 -11.58 16.64 26.46
N LYS A 151 -11.00 16.75 25.23
CA LYS A 151 -11.26 17.84 24.28
C LYS A 151 -12.63 17.71 23.61
N GLU A 152 -12.94 16.53 23.08
CA GLU A 152 -14.15 16.25 22.31
C GLU A 152 -14.67 14.83 22.64
N PRO A 153 -15.30 14.63 23.82
CA PRO A 153 -15.67 13.29 24.30
C PRO A 153 -16.59 12.51 23.34
N ASP A 154 -17.48 13.21 22.65
CA ASP A 154 -18.49 12.62 21.76
C ASP A 154 -17.99 12.46 20.31
N LYS A 155 -16.76 12.93 20.00
CA LYS A 155 -16.21 12.76 18.67
C LYS A 155 -15.99 11.27 18.36
N LEU A 156 -16.40 10.88 17.16
CA LEU A 156 -16.23 9.51 16.68
C LEU A 156 -14.74 9.18 16.60
N ALA A 157 -14.32 8.11 17.24
CA ALA A 157 -12.98 7.52 17.12
C ALA A 157 -13.00 6.37 16.10
N MET A 158 -14.02 5.51 16.16
CA MET A 158 -14.13 4.35 15.28
C MET A 158 -15.59 4.02 14.95
N LEU A 159 -15.84 3.77 13.66
CA LEU A 159 -17.03 3.05 13.17
C LEU A 159 -16.61 1.62 12.84
N TRP A 160 -17.11 0.67 13.61
CA TRP A 160 -16.87 -0.76 13.41
C TRP A 160 -18.10 -1.44 12.84
N VAL A 161 -17.88 -2.30 11.84
CA VAL A 161 -18.95 -3.07 11.18
C VAL A 161 -18.57 -4.55 11.22
N SER A 162 -19.48 -5.40 11.68
CA SER A 162 -19.31 -6.86 11.69
C SER A 162 -19.50 -7.46 10.30
N LYS A 163 -19.11 -8.72 10.13
CA LYS A 163 -19.41 -9.52 8.92
C LYS A 163 -20.91 -9.72 8.64
N HIS A 164 -21.75 -9.41 9.61
CA HIS A 164 -23.22 -9.43 9.49
C HIS A 164 -23.79 -8.03 9.31
N HIS A 165 -22.93 -7.03 9.03
CA HIS A 165 -23.28 -5.61 8.87
C HIS A 165 -23.90 -4.97 10.14
N GLU A 166 -23.61 -5.52 11.31
CA GLU A 166 -23.94 -4.88 12.58
C GLU A 166 -22.94 -3.75 12.85
N GLU A 167 -23.45 -2.57 13.17
CA GLU A 167 -22.64 -1.37 13.40
C GLU A 167 -22.42 -1.11 14.89
N LYS A 168 -21.19 -0.72 15.23
CA LYS A 168 -20.86 -0.14 16.54
C LYS A 168 -20.06 1.15 16.32
N ARG A 169 -20.49 2.20 17.00
CA ARG A 169 -19.83 3.50 16.99
C ARG A 169 -19.16 3.72 18.32
N PHE A 170 -17.87 4.01 18.30
CA PHE A 170 -17.09 4.29 19.51
C PHE A 170 -16.57 5.72 19.44
N THR A 171 -16.85 6.49 20.48
CA THR A 171 -16.29 7.83 20.67
C THR A 171 -14.90 7.76 21.31
N PHE A 172 -14.16 8.86 21.33
CA PHE A 172 -12.90 8.92 22.08
C PHE A 172 -13.12 8.68 23.58
N ASN A 173 -14.25 9.13 24.13
CA ASN A 173 -14.61 8.84 25.52
C ASN A 173 -14.84 7.34 25.75
N ASP A 174 -15.47 6.62 24.81
CA ASP A 174 -15.61 5.18 24.89
C ASP A 174 -14.24 4.49 24.86
N MET A 175 -13.32 4.93 23.98
CA MET A 175 -11.95 4.38 23.92
C MET A 175 -11.20 4.61 25.23
N LYS A 176 -11.30 5.79 25.85
CA LYS A 176 -10.72 6.08 27.17
C LYS A 176 -11.30 5.16 28.24
N ARG A 177 -12.61 5.11 28.38
CA ARG A 177 -13.30 4.30 29.40
C ARG A 177 -13.01 2.81 29.25
N MET A 178 -13.15 2.26 28.05
CA MET A 178 -12.94 0.84 27.80
C MET A 178 -11.47 0.45 27.96
N SER A 179 -10.52 1.29 27.53
CA SER A 179 -9.10 1.01 27.77
C SER A 179 -8.73 1.11 29.26
N ASN A 180 -9.35 1.98 30.02
CA ASN A 180 -9.17 2.06 31.49
C ASN A 180 -9.68 0.80 32.19
N LYS A 181 -10.91 0.35 31.86
CA LYS A 181 -11.46 -0.92 32.37
C LYS A 181 -10.54 -2.10 32.03
N THR A 182 -10.09 -2.16 30.78
CA THR A 182 -9.20 -3.23 30.31
C THR A 182 -7.82 -3.20 31.01
N ALA A 183 -7.27 -2.00 31.26
CA ALA A 183 -6.02 -1.86 32.00
C ALA A 183 -6.16 -2.33 33.45
N ASN A 184 -7.27 -1.98 34.11
CA ASN A 184 -7.59 -2.47 35.45
C ASN A 184 -7.76 -3.99 35.48
N TYR A 185 -8.39 -4.58 34.46
CA TYR A 185 -8.52 -6.03 34.34
C TYR A 185 -7.14 -6.70 34.22
N PHE A 186 -6.31 -6.25 33.30
CA PHE A 186 -4.95 -6.79 33.16
C PHE A 186 -4.13 -6.64 34.46
N LYS A 187 -4.25 -5.49 35.11
CA LYS A 187 -3.59 -5.26 36.43
C LYS A 187 -4.10 -6.22 37.49
N SER A 188 -5.40 -6.55 37.52
CA SER A 188 -5.96 -7.52 38.50
C SER A 188 -5.43 -8.94 38.29
N LEU A 189 -5.02 -9.30 37.07
CA LEU A 189 -4.32 -10.56 36.77
C LEU A 189 -2.81 -10.51 37.12
N GLY A 190 -2.30 -9.38 37.61
CA GLY A 190 -0.90 -9.17 37.90
C GLY A 190 -0.02 -8.90 36.67
N ILE A 191 -0.61 -8.59 35.54
CA ILE A 191 0.13 -8.12 34.35
C ILE A 191 0.69 -6.72 34.66
N LYS A 192 1.95 -6.49 34.35
CA LYS A 192 2.68 -5.28 34.71
C LYS A 192 3.60 -4.81 33.57
N ARG A 193 4.23 -3.65 33.78
CA ARG A 193 5.22 -3.07 32.85
C ARG A 193 6.27 -4.11 32.44
N GLY A 194 6.50 -4.21 31.12
CA GLY A 194 7.45 -5.12 30.50
C GLY A 194 6.94 -6.56 30.30
N ASP A 195 5.75 -6.94 30.80
CA ASP A 195 5.13 -8.21 30.45
C ASP A 195 4.68 -8.20 28.99
N ARG A 196 4.80 -9.34 28.30
CA ARG A 196 4.40 -9.48 26.88
C ARG A 196 3.02 -10.09 26.81
N VAL A 197 2.11 -9.38 26.15
CA VAL A 197 0.73 -9.81 25.91
C VAL A 197 0.48 -9.92 24.43
N MET A 198 0.11 -11.11 23.98
CA MET A 198 -0.22 -11.34 22.57
C MET A 198 -1.71 -11.09 22.32
N LEU A 199 -2.01 -10.39 21.21
CA LEU A 199 -3.37 -10.09 20.77
C LEU A 199 -3.65 -10.78 19.43
N ILE A 200 -4.53 -11.77 19.42
CA ILE A 200 -5.01 -12.47 18.23
C ILE A 200 -6.50 -12.13 18.07
N LEU A 201 -6.79 -10.92 17.60
CA LEU A 201 -8.14 -10.36 17.62
C LEU A 201 -8.69 -10.03 16.23
N LYS A 202 -8.04 -10.51 15.15
CA LYS A 202 -8.53 -10.32 13.79
C LYS A 202 -8.80 -8.81 13.52
N ARG A 203 -10.07 -8.40 13.46
CA ARG A 203 -10.50 -6.99 13.37
C ARG A 203 -11.59 -6.67 14.40
N HIS A 204 -11.69 -7.47 15.47
CA HIS A 204 -12.63 -7.21 16.57
C HIS A 204 -12.26 -5.93 17.31
N TYR A 205 -13.27 -5.15 17.69
CA TYR A 205 -13.08 -3.84 18.36
C TYR A 205 -12.35 -3.94 19.71
N GLN A 206 -12.38 -5.10 20.37
CA GLN A 206 -11.62 -5.34 21.60
C GLN A 206 -10.11 -5.16 21.41
N PHE A 207 -9.59 -5.26 20.19
CA PHE A 207 -8.18 -5.00 19.89
C PHE A 207 -7.78 -3.59 20.33
N TRP A 208 -8.61 -2.58 20.05
CA TRP A 208 -8.32 -1.18 20.40
C TRP A 208 -8.37 -0.96 21.91
N PHE A 209 -9.31 -1.59 22.61
CA PHE A 209 -9.37 -1.53 24.08
C PHE A 209 -8.12 -2.17 24.71
N ALA A 210 -7.72 -3.33 24.21
CA ALA A 210 -6.57 -4.08 24.73
C ALA A 210 -5.23 -3.39 24.47
N ILE A 211 -4.98 -2.92 23.22
CA ILE A 211 -3.71 -2.26 22.89
C ILE A 211 -3.52 -0.95 23.67
N LEU A 212 -4.56 -0.13 23.79
CA LEU A 212 -4.52 1.09 24.60
C LEU A 212 -4.31 0.80 26.07
N ALA A 213 -4.98 -0.21 26.61
CA ALA A 213 -4.82 -0.65 28.00
C ALA A 213 -3.39 -1.09 28.30
N LEU A 214 -2.77 -1.86 27.40
CA LEU A 214 -1.39 -2.31 27.53
C LEU A 214 -0.40 -1.15 27.44
N HIS A 215 -0.68 -0.15 26.59
CA HIS A 215 0.12 1.09 26.56
C HIS A 215 0.02 1.88 27.88
N LYS A 216 -1.17 1.96 28.48
CA LYS A 216 -1.34 2.59 29.81
C LYS A 216 -0.61 1.84 30.92
N LEU A 217 -0.63 0.52 30.85
CA LEU A 217 -0.03 -0.36 31.87
C LEU A 217 1.50 -0.52 31.69
N GLY A 218 2.02 -0.21 30.49
CA GLY A 218 3.43 -0.39 30.15
C GLY A 218 3.79 -1.82 29.78
N ALA A 219 2.80 -2.66 29.47
CA ALA A 219 3.04 -4.01 28.97
C ALA A 219 3.28 -3.98 27.45
N VAL A 220 4.13 -4.89 26.97
CA VAL A 220 4.52 -4.94 25.57
C VAL A 220 3.49 -5.73 24.76
N VAL A 221 2.95 -5.11 23.72
CA VAL A 221 1.94 -5.72 22.86
C VAL A 221 2.59 -6.53 21.75
N ILE A 222 2.05 -7.72 21.49
CA ILE A 222 2.42 -8.56 20.35
C ILE A 222 1.19 -8.81 19.51
N PRO A 223 0.91 -7.98 18.50
CA PRO A 223 -0.17 -8.27 17.56
C PRO A 223 0.15 -9.53 16.74
N ALA A 224 -0.84 -10.41 16.56
CA ALA A 224 -0.67 -11.64 15.81
C ALA A 224 -1.94 -12.01 15.05
N THR A 225 -1.78 -12.68 13.91
CA THR A 225 -2.91 -13.11 13.07
C THR A 225 -3.56 -14.38 13.56
N ASN A 226 -4.86 -14.52 13.30
CA ASN A 226 -5.64 -15.71 13.62
C ASN A 226 -5.37 -16.91 12.69
N LEU A 227 -4.42 -16.79 11.76
CA LEU A 227 -4.01 -17.86 10.85
C LEU A 227 -2.83 -18.69 11.38
N LEU A 228 -2.35 -18.39 12.60
CA LEU A 228 -1.23 -19.10 13.21
C LEU A 228 -1.65 -20.51 13.67
N MET A 229 -0.76 -21.47 13.41
CA MET A 229 -0.90 -22.87 13.84
C MET A 229 -0.14 -23.10 15.15
N GLU A 230 -0.35 -24.26 15.77
CA GLU A 230 0.27 -24.63 17.05
C GLU A 230 1.79 -24.44 17.06
N HIS A 231 2.50 -24.91 16.03
CA HIS A 231 3.97 -24.80 15.96
C HIS A 231 4.45 -23.35 15.86
N ASP A 232 3.69 -22.48 15.16
CA ASP A 232 3.97 -21.05 15.06
C ASP A 232 3.80 -20.36 16.41
N LEU A 233 2.73 -20.71 17.12
CA LEU A 233 2.40 -20.15 18.43
C LEU A 233 3.36 -20.63 19.51
N ASP A 234 3.72 -21.91 19.53
CA ASP A 234 4.72 -22.46 20.45
C ASP A 234 6.05 -21.73 20.35
N TYR A 235 6.53 -21.55 19.12
CA TYR A 235 7.74 -20.76 18.88
C TYR A 235 7.61 -19.32 19.39
N ARG A 236 6.52 -18.62 19.03
CA ARG A 236 6.32 -17.21 19.41
C ARG A 236 6.17 -17.03 20.91
N PHE A 237 5.45 -17.90 21.57
CA PHE A 237 5.28 -17.85 23.02
C PHE A 237 6.62 -17.97 23.74
N LYS A 238 7.46 -18.92 23.34
CA LYS A 238 8.79 -19.13 23.92
C LYS A 238 9.76 -18.00 23.56
N ALA A 239 9.83 -17.62 22.30
CA ALA A 239 10.79 -16.62 21.81
C ALA A 239 10.57 -15.25 22.44
N ALA A 240 9.32 -14.80 22.54
CA ALA A 240 8.97 -13.53 23.15
C ALA A 240 8.73 -13.63 24.65
N GLY A 241 8.57 -14.84 25.21
CA GLY A 241 8.19 -15.04 26.61
C GLY A 241 6.80 -14.47 26.89
N VAL A 242 5.81 -14.85 26.08
CA VAL A 242 4.42 -14.38 26.18
C VAL A 242 3.83 -14.85 27.50
N ARG A 243 3.31 -13.91 28.29
CA ARG A 243 2.68 -14.18 29.58
C ARG A 243 1.17 -14.34 29.50
N ALA A 244 0.52 -13.60 28.60
CA ALA A 244 -0.92 -13.62 28.41
C ALA A 244 -1.31 -13.53 26.95
N LEU A 245 -2.44 -14.12 26.61
CA LEU A 245 -3.03 -14.10 25.29
C LEU A 245 -4.49 -13.64 25.37
N VAL A 246 -4.86 -12.66 24.55
CA VAL A 246 -6.26 -12.33 24.24
C VAL A 246 -6.56 -12.82 22.83
N CYS A 247 -7.54 -13.70 22.69
CA CYS A 247 -7.81 -14.43 21.44
C CYS A 247 -9.26 -14.31 21.00
N THR A 248 -9.46 -14.34 19.69
CA THR A 248 -10.78 -14.48 19.06
C THR A 248 -11.27 -15.95 19.11
N PRO A 249 -12.59 -16.18 19.16
CA PRO A 249 -13.17 -17.52 18.97
C PRO A 249 -13.20 -17.97 17.51
N ASP A 250 -12.90 -17.05 16.56
CA ASP A 250 -13.02 -17.31 15.13
C ASP A 250 -11.97 -18.32 14.64
N GLY A 251 -12.42 -19.28 13.85
CA GLY A 251 -11.56 -20.30 13.25
C GLY A 251 -11.00 -21.30 14.26
N GLN A 252 -9.77 -21.78 14.04
CA GLN A 252 -9.13 -22.81 14.85
C GLN A 252 -8.04 -22.27 15.78
N VAL A 253 -7.72 -20.98 15.70
CA VAL A 253 -6.56 -20.39 16.40
C VAL A 253 -6.62 -20.55 17.92
N ALA A 254 -7.81 -20.56 18.51
CA ALA A 254 -7.97 -20.77 19.94
C ALA A 254 -7.59 -22.22 20.37
N ASP A 255 -7.88 -23.23 19.55
CA ASP A 255 -7.46 -24.62 19.79
C ASP A 255 -5.96 -24.76 19.62
N GLU A 256 -5.41 -24.17 18.57
CA GLU A 256 -3.96 -24.11 18.30
C GLU A 256 -3.22 -23.46 19.47
N ALA A 257 -3.73 -22.32 19.96
CA ALA A 257 -3.15 -21.56 21.06
C ALA A 257 -3.20 -22.32 22.40
N LEU A 258 -4.31 -23.03 22.65
CA LEU A 258 -4.44 -23.85 23.88
C LEU A 258 -3.42 -24.99 23.90
N ARG A 259 -3.18 -25.65 22.76
CA ARG A 259 -2.16 -26.69 22.64
C ARG A 259 -0.76 -26.14 22.82
N ALA A 260 -0.45 -25.05 22.13
CA ALA A 260 0.84 -24.37 22.25
C ALA A 260 1.12 -23.87 23.69
N ALA A 261 0.12 -23.28 24.35
CA ALA A 261 0.25 -22.79 25.72
C ALA A 261 0.59 -23.89 26.74
N LYS A 262 0.02 -25.10 26.56
CA LYS A 262 0.33 -26.26 27.42
C LYS A 262 1.81 -26.69 27.33
N ASN A 263 2.43 -26.44 26.18
CA ASN A 263 3.81 -26.89 25.90
C ASN A 263 4.88 -25.81 26.18
N CYS A 264 4.49 -24.53 26.20
CA CYS A 264 5.47 -23.43 26.27
C CYS A 264 5.90 -23.07 27.71
N GLY A 265 5.03 -23.24 28.71
CA GLY A 265 5.31 -22.92 30.11
C GLY A 265 5.44 -21.44 30.46
N THR A 266 5.19 -20.53 29.52
CA THR A 266 5.26 -19.06 29.72
C THR A 266 3.90 -18.39 29.80
N VAL A 267 2.89 -18.94 29.14
CA VAL A 267 1.54 -18.38 29.09
C VAL A 267 0.78 -18.76 30.36
N GLU A 268 0.49 -17.75 31.19
CA GLU A 268 -0.27 -17.91 32.44
C GLU A 268 -1.78 -17.67 32.23
N PHE A 269 -2.15 -16.77 31.31
CA PHE A 269 -3.54 -16.35 31.10
C PHE A 269 -3.97 -16.50 29.66
N LEU A 270 -5.06 -17.24 29.46
CA LEU A 270 -5.77 -17.34 28.18
C LEU A 270 -7.12 -16.64 28.33
N MET A 271 -7.36 -15.59 27.54
CA MET A 271 -8.55 -14.76 27.59
C MET A 271 -9.27 -14.82 26.23
N MET A 272 -10.57 -15.09 26.25
CA MET A 272 -11.41 -15.12 25.06
C MET A 272 -12.17 -13.82 24.95
N ALA A 273 -12.00 -13.11 23.86
CA ALA A 273 -12.77 -11.93 23.50
C ALA A 273 -13.85 -12.27 22.46
N ASN A 274 -14.96 -11.56 22.49
CA ASN A 274 -16.09 -11.76 21.57
C ASN A 274 -16.72 -13.17 21.64
N GLY A 275 -16.80 -13.72 22.84
CA GLY A 275 -17.39 -15.02 23.13
C GLY A 275 -16.83 -15.65 24.38
N ALA A 276 -17.45 -16.75 24.83
CA ALA A 276 -17.00 -17.55 25.98
C ALA A 276 -16.44 -18.89 25.52
N ARG A 277 -15.44 -19.40 26.23
CA ARG A 277 -14.84 -20.70 25.97
C ARG A 277 -14.43 -21.38 27.29
N GLU A 278 -14.75 -22.65 27.43
CA GLU A 278 -14.36 -23.43 28.60
C GLU A 278 -12.83 -23.46 28.78
N GLY A 279 -12.37 -23.19 30.00
CA GLY A 279 -10.95 -23.13 30.33
C GLY A 279 -10.26 -21.82 29.94
N TRP A 280 -11.00 -20.83 29.44
CA TRP A 280 -10.53 -19.50 29.14
C TRP A 280 -11.26 -18.47 30.03
N LEU A 281 -10.56 -17.37 30.34
CA LEU A 281 -11.20 -16.23 30.99
C LEU A 281 -12.07 -15.48 29.97
N ASP A 282 -13.26 -15.08 30.38
CA ASP A 282 -14.16 -14.26 29.54
C ASP A 282 -13.69 -12.79 29.58
N PHE A 283 -13.00 -12.37 28.51
CA PHE A 283 -12.41 -11.03 28.45
C PHE A 283 -13.47 -9.92 28.58
N ASP A 284 -14.53 -10.02 27.82
CA ASP A 284 -15.57 -8.97 27.78
C ASP A 284 -16.30 -8.85 29.12
N ALA A 285 -16.71 -9.99 29.70
CA ALA A 285 -17.43 -10.03 30.97
C ALA A 285 -16.54 -9.55 32.14
N GLU A 286 -15.24 -9.89 32.14
CA GLU A 286 -14.33 -9.48 33.19
C GLU A 286 -13.94 -8.00 33.09
N VAL A 287 -13.75 -7.48 31.87
CA VAL A 287 -13.51 -6.05 31.61
C VAL A 287 -14.69 -5.20 32.06
N GLU A 288 -15.95 -5.62 31.80
CA GLU A 288 -17.12 -4.84 32.21
C GLU A 288 -17.24 -4.63 33.72
N LYS A 289 -16.71 -5.54 34.53
CA LYS A 289 -16.73 -5.42 36.00
C LYS A 289 -15.74 -4.39 36.58
N GLN A 290 -14.82 -3.91 35.75
CA GLN A 290 -13.72 -3.07 36.22
C GLN A 290 -14.10 -1.58 36.27
N SER A 291 -13.34 -0.83 37.08
CA SER A 291 -13.41 0.64 37.11
C SER A 291 -12.98 1.23 35.76
N ASP A 292 -13.66 2.27 35.32
CA ASP A 292 -13.29 3.06 34.14
C ASP A 292 -12.34 4.23 34.46
N VAL A 293 -11.73 4.22 35.64
CA VAL A 293 -10.68 5.16 36.07
C VAL A 293 -9.35 4.45 36.12
N PHE A 294 -8.38 4.95 35.34
CA PHE A 294 -6.99 4.49 35.34
C PHE A 294 -6.07 5.69 35.15
N GLU A 295 -5.30 6.03 36.16
CA GLU A 295 -4.52 7.26 36.20
C GLU A 295 -3.08 7.04 35.72
N ARG A 296 -2.52 8.06 35.05
CA ARG A 296 -1.11 8.17 34.73
C ARG A 296 -0.32 8.44 36.01
N THR A 297 0.80 7.75 36.20
CA THR A 297 1.71 7.93 37.32
C THR A 297 3.11 8.32 36.84
N GLU A 298 4.02 8.67 37.73
CA GLU A 298 5.41 8.95 37.39
C GLU A 298 6.12 7.71 36.78
N ASP A 299 5.70 6.51 37.20
CA ASP A 299 6.23 5.24 36.69
C ASP A 299 5.57 4.76 35.39
N THR A 300 4.66 5.52 34.81
CA THR A 300 4.01 5.14 33.54
C THR A 300 5.04 5.06 32.42
N ALA A 301 5.05 3.92 31.71
CA ALA A 301 5.94 3.71 30.57
C ALA A 301 5.69 4.73 29.44
N CYS A 302 6.76 5.24 28.87
CA CYS A 302 6.72 6.29 27.83
C CYS A 302 8.06 6.36 27.05
N GLY A 303 8.10 7.15 26.01
CA GLY A 303 9.32 7.49 25.27
C GLY A 303 10.08 6.28 24.75
N SER A 304 11.25 6.06 25.31
CA SER A 304 12.16 4.97 24.91
C SER A 304 11.84 3.60 25.52
N ASP A 305 10.81 3.49 26.37
CA ASP A 305 10.38 2.19 26.91
C ASP A 305 9.85 1.26 25.80
N PRO A 306 10.07 -0.07 25.89
CA PRO A 306 9.48 -1.04 24.97
C PRO A 306 7.95 -1.00 24.99
N MET A 307 7.32 -0.99 23.80
CA MET A 307 5.87 -0.87 23.64
C MET A 307 5.27 -1.99 22.78
N LEU A 308 5.92 -2.31 21.68
CA LEU A 308 5.42 -3.24 20.67
C LEU A 308 6.50 -4.21 20.21
N MET A 309 6.08 -5.43 19.89
CA MET A 309 6.90 -6.43 19.23
C MET A 309 6.16 -7.01 18.04
N PHE A 310 6.81 -7.08 16.88
CA PHE A 310 6.29 -7.73 15.69
C PHE A 310 7.16 -8.89 15.26
N PHE A 311 6.54 -10.03 14.99
CA PHE A 311 7.21 -11.14 14.33
C PHE A 311 7.30 -10.87 12.83
N THR A 312 8.52 -10.74 12.31
CA THR A 312 8.77 -10.51 10.89
C THR A 312 9.22 -11.81 10.21
N SER A 313 8.75 -12.04 8.99
CA SER A 313 9.22 -13.18 8.20
C SER A 313 10.69 -12.99 7.82
N GLY A 314 11.57 -13.78 8.40
CA GLY A 314 12.96 -13.90 7.94
C GLY A 314 13.04 -14.66 6.61
N THR A 315 14.03 -14.35 5.78
CA THR A 315 14.30 -15.07 4.52
C THR A 315 14.86 -16.48 4.76
N THR A 316 15.39 -16.75 5.96
CA THR A 316 16.08 -17.98 6.33
C THR A 316 15.72 -18.43 7.73
N GLY A 317 14.57 -19.08 7.94
CA GLY A 317 14.24 -19.73 9.19
C GLY A 317 13.07 -19.12 9.99
N TYR A 318 13.15 -19.17 11.32
CA TYR A 318 12.13 -18.65 12.21
C TYR A 318 12.01 -17.12 12.14
N PRO A 319 10.78 -16.55 12.37
CA PRO A 319 10.58 -15.12 12.37
C PRO A 319 11.45 -14.40 13.42
N LYS A 320 12.01 -13.25 13.04
CA LYS A 320 12.66 -12.31 13.96
C LYS A 320 11.60 -11.50 14.70
N ILE A 321 11.97 -10.91 15.83
CA ILE A 321 11.08 -10.05 16.63
C ILE A 321 11.61 -8.62 16.58
N ALA A 322 10.97 -7.75 15.79
CA ALA A 322 11.27 -6.33 15.78
C ALA A 322 10.61 -5.66 17.00
N GLU A 323 11.41 -4.98 17.82
CA GLU A 323 10.95 -4.29 19.02
C GLU A 323 10.86 -2.79 18.80
N HIS A 324 9.74 -2.18 19.20
CA HIS A 324 9.49 -0.74 19.11
C HIS A 324 9.17 -0.13 20.48
N ASN A 325 9.56 1.14 20.64
CA ASN A 325 9.25 1.95 21.80
C ASN A 325 8.01 2.84 21.58
N TYR A 326 7.64 3.63 22.59
CA TYR A 326 6.47 4.52 22.52
C TYR A 326 6.60 5.61 21.43
N LYS A 327 7.82 5.99 21.04
CA LYS A 327 8.06 6.96 19.96
C LYS A 327 7.67 6.45 18.58
N TYR A 328 7.50 5.14 18.40
CA TYR A 328 7.01 4.54 17.16
C TYR A 328 5.67 5.15 16.71
N ALA A 329 4.77 5.39 17.65
CA ALA A 329 3.48 5.99 17.35
C ALA A 329 3.61 7.39 16.74
N LEU A 330 4.56 8.23 17.20
CA LEU A 330 4.83 9.57 16.67
C LEU A 330 5.23 9.53 15.19
N GLY A 331 6.02 8.53 14.77
CA GLY A 331 6.43 8.35 13.38
C GLY A 331 5.25 8.16 12.41
N HIS A 332 4.09 7.75 12.92
CA HIS A 332 2.87 7.59 12.12
C HIS A 332 2.09 8.89 11.86
N TYR A 333 2.51 10.01 12.43
CA TYR A 333 1.90 11.31 12.10
C TYR A 333 2.05 11.63 10.61
N ILE A 334 3.25 11.39 10.03
CA ILE A 334 3.47 11.51 8.58
C ILE A 334 2.56 10.56 7.82
N THR A 335 2.48 9.31 8.25
CA THR A 335 1.66 8.28 7.59
C THR A 335 0.21 8.73 7.42
N ALA A 336 -0.38 9.33 8.45
CA ALA A 336 -1.78 9.73 8.41
C ALA A 336 -1.99 11.10 7.74
N LYS A 337 -1.24 12.13 8.14
CA LYS A 337 -1.48 13.50 7.68
C LYS A 337 -0.94 13.74 6.27
N TYR A 338 0.26 13.27 5.99
CA TYR A 338 1.00 13.64 4.78
C TYR A 338 1.08 12.55 3.71
N TRP A 339 0.52 11.37 4.00
CA TRP A 339 0.39 10.29 3.02
C TRP A 339 -1.04 9.77 2.88
N HIS A 340 -1.73 9.34 3.96
CA HIS A 340 -3.15 8.95 3.89
C HIS A 340 -4.08 10.15 3.67
N ASN A 341 -3.62 11.36 3.91
CA ASN A 341 -4.41 12.61 3.80
C ASN A 341 -5.71 12.55 4.61
N VAL A 342 -5.64 12.00 5.83
CA VAL A 342 -6.83 11.83 6.66
C VAL A 342 -7.47 13.18 7.01
N ASN A 343 -8.80 13.17 7.09
CA ASN A 343 -9.60 14.33 7.42
C ASN A 343 -10.24 14.11 8.79
N PRO A 344 -10.09 15.03 9.76
CA PRO A 344 -10.76 14.95 11.06
C PRO A 344 -12.29 14.79 10.99
N GLU A 345 -12.92 15.34 9.92
CA GLU A 345 -14.35 15.24 9.66
C GLU A 345 -14.71 14.12 8.67
N GLY A 346 -13.70 13.38 8.17
CA GLY A 346 -13.87 12.27 7.25
C GLY A 346 -13.91 10.92 7.96
N LEU A 347 -13.75 9.86 7.19
CA LEU A 347 -13.64 8.49 7.69
C LEU A 347 -12.55 7.75 6.92
N HIS A 348 -11.53 7.26 7.62
CA HIS A 348 -10.41 6.55 7.01
C HIS A 348 -10.60 5.04 7.07
N PHE A 349 -10.47 4.37 5.92
CA PHE A 349 -10.53 2.92 5.83
C PHE A 349 -9.21 2.32 5.34
N THR A 350 -8.56 1.51 6.18
CA THR A 350 -7.44 0.65 5.78
C THR A 350 -7.83 -0.81 5.81
N ILE A 351 -7.67 -1.52 4.69
CA ILE A 351 -7.85 -2.99 4.66
C ILE A 351 -6.56 -3.63 5.19
N SER A 352 -6.63 -4.11 6.43
CA SER A 352 -5.57 -4.90 7.09
C SER A 352 -6.14 -5.64 8.29
N ASP A 353 -5.57 -6.81 8.58
CA ASP A 353 -5.78 -7.54 9.84
C ASP A 353 -4.94 -6.92 10.95
N THR A 354 -5.46 -6.89 12.19
CA THR A 354 -4.76 -6.29 13.34
C THR A 354 -3.50 -7.03 13.76
N GLY A 355 -3.31 -8.25 13.30
CA GLY A 355 -2.08 -9.03 13.50
C GLY A 355 -0.88 -8.55 12.68
N TRP A 356 -1.05 -7.55 11.80
CA TRP A 356 0.01 -7.00 10.95
C TRP A 356 0.31 -5.55 11.28
N GLY A 357 1.58 -5.16 11.18
CA GLY A 357 2.01 -3.78 11.39
C GLY A 357 1.21 -2.75 10.58
N LYS A 358 0.79 -3.09 9.36
CA LYS A 358 -0.03 -2.21 8.51
C LYS A 358 -1.35 -1.76 9.17
N ALA A 359 -1.92 -2.54 10.08
CA ALA A 359 -3.11 -2.10 10.82
C ALA A 359 -2.80 -0.89 11.71
N LEU A 360 -1.63 -0.85 12.32
CA LEU A 360 -1.22 0.28 13.16
C LEU A 360 -0.87 1.52 12.34
N TRP A 361 -0.48 1.34 11.09
CA TRP A 361 -0.26 2.44 10.14
C TRP A 361 -1.55 3.15 9.73
N GLY A 362 -2.66 2.41 9.62
CA GLY A 362 -3.90 2.91 9.05
C GLY A 362 -5.13 2.85 9.95
N LYS A 363 -5.03 2.33 11.18
CA LYS A 363 -6.20 2.12 12.04
C LYS A 363 -5.95 2.49 13.50
N LEU A 364 -4.95 3.30 13.82
CA LEU A 364 -4.69 3.64 15.21
C LEU A 364 -3.91 4.96 15.32
N TYR A 365 -2.57 4.91 15.29
CA TYR A 365 -1.72 5.99 15.79
C TYR A 365 -1.87 7.29 15.04
N GLY A 366 -1.52 7.31 13.76
CA GLY A 366 -1.51 8.53 12.98
C GLY A 366 -2.89 9.12 12.80
N GLN A 367 -3.91 8.28 12.57
CA GLN A 367 -5.28 8.72 12.36
C GLN A 367 -5.81 9.47 13.59
N TRP A 368 -5.61 8.92 14.78
CA TRP A 368 -6.11 9.56 16.01
C TRP A 368 -5.23 10.74 16.46
N MET A 369 -3.93 10.77 16.15
CA MET A 369 -3.12 11.99 16.31
C MET A 369 -3.61 13.12 15.41
N CYS A 370 -4.14 12.80 14.23
CA CYS A 370 -4.78 13.75 13.33
C CYS A 370 -6.29 13.95 13.63
N GLU A 371 -6.78 13.44 14.77
CA GLU A 371 -8.18 13.56 15.22
C GLU A 371 -9.20 12.96 14.24
N ALA A 372 -8.75 12.09 13.33
CA ALA A 372 -9.57 11.49 12.29
C ALA A 372 -10.14 10.13 12.71
N PRO A 373 -11.47 9.91 12.55
CA PRO A 373 -12.08 8.62 12.85
C PRO A 373 -11.67 7.54 11.85
N ILE A 374 -11.65 6.29 12.32
CA ILE A 374 -11.35 5.13 11.50
C ILE A 374 -12.60 4.28 11.22
N PHE A 375 -12.62 3.69 10.03
CA PHE A 375 -13.58 2.66 9.65
C PHE A 375 -12.93 1.28 9.75
N THR A 376 -13.61 0.34 10.37
CA THR A 376 -13.15 -1.05 10.48
C THR A 376 -14.28 -2.00 10.07
N TYR A 377 -14.04 -2.81 9.05
CA TYR A 377 -14.93 -3.88 8.64
C TYR A 377 -14.33 -5.24 9.01
N ASP A 378 -15.04 -6.02 9.81
CA ASP A 378 -14.62 -7.31 10.31
C ASP A 378 -15.19 -8.46 9.45
N PHE A 379 -14.57 -8.69 8.30
CA PHE A 379 -14.93 -9.76 7.38
C PHE A 379 -14.10 -11.03 7.62
N ASP A 380 -14.60 -12.19 7.21
CA ASP A 380 -13.86 -13.46 7.26
C ASP A 380 -13.00 -13.63 6.01
N LYS A 381 -13.56 -13.39 4.83
CA LYS A 381 -12.90 -13.47 3.54
C LYS A 381 -13.12 -12.17 2.77
N PHE A 382 -12.08 -11.72 2.07
CA PHE A 382 -12.20 -10.54 1.21
C PHE A 382 -13.19 -10.81 0.07
N ASP A 383 -14.18 -9.93 -0.06
CA ASP A 383 -15.12 -9.87 -1.18
C ASP A 383 -15.27 -8.41 -1.65
N ALA A 384 -14.92 -8.16 -2.92
CA ALA A 384 -15.01 -6.82 -3.49
C ALA A 384 -16.47 -6.35 -3.59
N HIS A 385 -17.42 -7.26 -3.87
CA HIS A 385 -18.84 -6.93 -3.98
C HIS A 385 -19.45 -6.47 -2.65
N ASP A 386 -18.92 -6.96 -1.54
CA ASP A 386 -19.36 -6.58 -0.21
C ASP A 386 -18.73 -5.25 0.25
N ILE A 387 -17.48 -5.01 -0.12
CA ILE A 387 -16.73 -3.83 0.33
C ILE A 387 -17.04 -2.59 -0.53
N LEU A 388 -17.17 -2.72 -1.85
CA LEU A 388 -17.35 -1.56 -2.73
C LEU A 388 -18.58 -0.69 -2.40
N PRO A 389 -19.76 -1.25 -2.02
CA PRO A 389 -20.90 -0.43 -1.60
C PRO A 389 -20.65 0.37 -0.32
N MET A 390 -19.75 -0.10 0.57
CA MET A 390 -19.50 0.52 1.87
C MET A 390 -18.87 1.91 1.74
N PHE A 391 -18.13 2.18 0.66
CA PHE A 391 -17.54 3.50 0.44
C PHE A 391 -18.60 4.61 0.47
N LYS A 392 -19.67 4.43 -0.27
CA LYS A 392 -20.78 5.39 -0.29
C LYS A 392 -21.65 5.30 0.95
N GLN A 393 -21.97 4.08 1.39
CA GLN A 393 -22.85 3.84 2.53
C GLN A 393 -22.34 4.54 3.79
N TYR A 394 -21.04 4.48 4.06
CA TYR A 394 -20.40 5.03 5.25
C TYR A 394 -19.68 6.36 4.99
N ASN A 395 -19.76 6.90 3.78
CA ASN A 395 -19.06 8.11 3.38
C ASN A 395 -17.55 8.05 3.69
N ILE A 396 -16.89 6.95 3.29
CA ILE A 396 -15.45 6.74 3.47
C ILE A 396 -14.70 7.73 2.57
N THR A 397 -13.88 8.60 3.16
CA THR A 397 -13.20 9.69 2.46
C THR A 397 -11.78 9.35 2.04
N THR A 398 -11.06 8.58 2.85
CA THR A 398 -9.69 8.17 2.53
C THR A 398 -9.53 6.67 2.67
N PHE A 399 -8.77 6.08 1.74
CA PHE A 399 -8.70 4.63 1.59
C PHE A 399 -7.27 4.14 1.44
N CYS A 400 -6.92 3.06 2.15
CA CYS A 400 -5.64 2.36 2.01
C CYS A 400 -5.85 0.85 1.92
N ALA A 401 -5.27 0.24 0.90
CA ALA A 401 -5.26 -1.22 0.75
C ALA A 401 -3.93 -1.72 0.18
N PRO A 402 -3.58 -3.01 0.35
CA PRO A 402 -2.48 -3.62 -0.40
C PRO A 402 -2.76 -3.61 -1.91
N PRO A 403 -1.74 -3.58 -2.78
CA PRO A 403 -1.89 -3.68 -4.23
C PRO A 403 -2.74 -4.88 -4.68
N THR A 404 -2.63 -6.00 -3.98
CA THR A 404 -3.45 -7.20 -4.23
C THR A 404 -4.95 -6.91 -4.12
N MET A 405 -5.40 -6.08 -3.18
CA MET A 405 -6.82 -5.74 -3.03
C MET A 405 -7.29 -4.82 -4.16
N TYR A 406 -6.47 -3.85 -4.58
CA TYR A 406 -6.77 -3.03 -5.76
C TYR A 406 -6.92 -3.88 -7.02
N ARG A 407 -6.10 -4.94 -7.18
CA ARG A 407 -6.24 -5.90 -8.29
C ARG A 407 -7.59 -6.61 -8.29
N PHE A 408 -8.15 -6.92 -7.13
CA PHE A 408 -9.49 -7.49 -7.06
C PHE A 408 -10.57 -6.45 -7.40
N PHE A 409 -10.44 -5.23 -6.88
CA PHE A 409 -11.42 -4.17 -7.19
C PHE A 409 -11.49 -3.84 -8.68
N ILE A 410 -10.36 -3.68 -9.36
CA ILE A 410 -10.34 -3.34 -10.80
C ILE A 410 -10.84 -4.47 -11.72
N LYS A 411 -11.01 -5.70 -11.22
CA LYS A 411 -11.65 -6.80 -11.96
C LYS A 411 -13.16 -6.68 -11.95
N GLU A 412 -13.72 -5.90 -11.04
CA GLU A 412 -15.14 -5.62 -10.97
C GLU A 412 -15.50 -4.48 -11.94
N ASP A 413 -16.76 -4.45 -12.35
CA ASP A 413 -17.31 -3.31 -13.09
C ASP A 413 -17.54 -2.14 -12.12
N LEU A 414 -16.50 -1.35 -11.88
CA LEU A 414 -16.52 -0.23 -10.93
C LEU A 414 -17.57 0.85 -11.29
N SER A 415 -18.06 0.87 -12.53
CA SER A 415 -19.13 1.80 -12.95
C SER A 415 -20.47 1.53 -12.25
N LYS A 416 -20.64 0.36 -11.63
CA LYS A 416 -21.84 -0.02 -10.87
C LYS A 416 -21.85 0.49 -9.44
N TYR A 417 -20.73 1.01 -8.96
CA TYR A 417 -20.56 1.46 -7.57
C TYR A 417 -20.34 2.96 -7.51
N ASP A 418 -20.94 3.60 -6.52
CA ASP A 418 -20.69 5.02 -6.25
C ASP A 418 -19.45 5.14 -5.33
N LEU A 419 -18.32 5.50 -5.92
CA LEU A 419 -17.05 5.71 -5.22
C LEU A 419 -16.75 7.21 -5.02
N SER A 420 -17.73 8.10 -5.21
CA SER A 420 -17.55 9.56 -5.17
C SER A 420 -17.20 10.11 -3.79
N SER A 421 -17.40 9.33 -2.72
CA SER A 421 -16.98 9.71 -1.38
C SER A 421 -15.47 9.64 -1.16
N ILE A 422 -14.76 8.81 -1.96
CA ILE A 422 -13.31 8.67 -1.83
C ILE A 422 -12.63 9.92 -2.37
N GLU A 423 -11.89 10.61 -1.51
CA GLU A 423 -11.08 11.79 -1.85
C GLU A 423 -9.62 11.41 -2.13
N TYR A 424 -9.13 10.33 -1.50
CA TYR A 424 -7.72 9.97 -1.55
C TYR A 424 -7.49 8.46 -1.37
N SER A 425 -6.58 7.90 -2.19
CA SER A 425 -6.27 6.47 -2.20
C SER A 425 -4.78 6.22 -2.03
N THR A 426 -4.40 5.31 -1.13
CA THR A 426 -3.02 4.97 -0.84
C THR A 426 -2.78 3.46 -0.87
N THR A 427 -1.54 3.06 -1.08
CA THR A 427 -1.13 1.64 -1.05
C THR A 427 0.27 1.47 -0.47
N ALA A 428 0.49 0.37 0.23
CA ALA A 428 1.81 -0.07 0.70
C ALA A 428 1.82 -1.57 1.02
N GLY A 429 3.02 -2.10 1.27
CA GLY A 429 3.25 -3.49 1.69
C GLY A 429 3.73 -4.41 0.58
N GLU A 430 3.43 -4.08 -0.66
CA GLU A 430 3.94 -4.67 -1.89
C GLU A 430 4.14 -3.53 -2.89
N ALA A 431 4.98 -3.71 -3.91
CA ALA A 431 5.10 -2.73 -4.96
C ALA A 431 3.84 -2.70 -5.85
N LEU A 432 3.39 -1.51 -6.21
CA LEU A 432 2.19 -1.32 -7.01
C LEU A 432 2.50 -1.54 -8.50
N ASN A 433 1.77 -2.46 -9.13
CA ASN A 433 1.86 -2.64 -10.57
C ASN A 433 1.29 -1.39 -11.28
N PRO A 434 2.03 -0.81 -12.26
CA PRO A 434 1.58 0.36 -13.02
C PRO A 434 0.20 0.20 -13.67
N GLU A 435 -0.13 -0.99 -14.19
CA GLU A 435 -1.44 -1.24 -14.81
C GLU A 435 -2.60 -1.16 -13.80
N VAL A 436 -2.38 -1.60 -12.56
CA VAL A 436 -3.37 -1.45 -11.47
C VAL A 436 -3.61 0.02 -11.16
N TYR A 437 -2.54 0.81 -11.10
CA TYR A 437 -2.62 2.26 -10.92
C TYR A 437 -3.44 2.93 -12.03
N GLU A 438 -3.14 2.63 -13.29
CA GLU A 438 -3.81 3.24 -14.44
C GLU A 438 -5.29 2.83 -14.54
N GLN A 439 -5.62 1.57 -14.27
CA GLN A 439 -7.01 1.11 -14.28
C GLN A 439 -7.84 1.74 -13.17
N TRP A 440 -7.31 1.81 -11.95
CA TRP A 440 -7.98 2.48 -10.83
C TRP A 440 -8.21 3.97 -11.13
N LYS A 441 -7.18 4.66 -11.62
CA LYS A 441 -7.25 6.08 -11.99
C LYS A 441 -8.28 6.33 -13.09
N ARG A 442 -8.33 5.44 -14.09
CA ARG A 442 -9.32 5.52 -15.20
C ARG A 442 -10.75 5.34 -14.69
N ALA A 443 -10.96 4.41 -13.76
CA ALA A 443 -12.29 4.11 -13.24
C ALA A 443 -12.80 5.14 -12.23
N THR A 444 -11.94 5.68 -11.37
CA THR A 444 -12.33 6.54 -10.25
C THR A 444 -11.95 8.01 -10.42
N GLY A 445 -11.00 8.31 -11.32
CA GLY A 445 -10.37 9.63 -11.43
C GLY A 445 -9.29 9.90 -10.37
N LEU A 446 -9.06 8.95 -9.45
CA LEU A 446 -8.12 9.09 -8.33
C LEU A 446 -6.79 8.40 -8.60
N SER A 447 -5.70 9.07 -8.26
CA SER A 447 -4.38 8.45 -8.20
C SER A 447 -4.24 7.58 -6.95
N ILE A 448 -3.43 6.52 -7.03
CA ILE A 448 -3.01 5.74 -5.86
C ILE A 448 -1.63 6.24 -5.44
N TYR A 449 -1.49 6.69 -4.21
CA TYR A 449 -0.24 7.16 -3.64
C TYR A 449 0.48 6.00 -2.96
N GLU A 450 1.52 5.50 -3.58
CA GLU A 450 2.32 4.41 -3.03
C GLU A 450 3.22 4.91 -1.90
N GLY A 451 3.46 4.05 -0.91
CA GLY A 451 4.40 4.28 0.18
C GLY A 451 5.16 3.02 0.53
N PHE A 452 6.40 3.17 0.95
CA PHE A 452 7.30 2.11 1.35
C PHE A 452 7.73 2.27 2.81
N GLY A 453 7.81 1.16 3.49
CA GLY A 453 8.36 0.99 4.82
C GLY A 453 8.30 -0.48 5.19
N GLN A 454 8.82 -0.79 6.36
CA GLN A 454 8.96 -2.17 6.83
C GLN A 454 8.30 -2.34 8.19
N THR A 455 8.33 -3.56 8.73
CA THR A 455 7.95 -3.81 10.13
C THR A 455 8.87 -3.07 11.09
N GLU A 456 10.12 -2.90 10.71
CA GLU A 456 11.19 -2.23 11.44
C GLU A 456 11.10 -0.69 11.37
N THR A 457 10.30 -0.14 10.46
CA THR A 457 10.17 1.32 10.26
C THR A 457 8.70 1.75 10.27
N THR A 458 8.46 3.06 10.25
CA THR A 458 7.23 3.63 9.73
C THR A 458 7.41 3.97 8.24
N LEU A 459 6.65 4.92 7.70
CA LEU A 459 6.71 5.33 6.29
C LEU A 459 8.05 6.01 5.97
N SER A 460 8.94 5.34 5.22
CA SER A 460 10.29 5.83 4.92
C SER A 460 10.44 6.44 3.52
N ILE A 461 9.68 5.97 2.54
CA ILE A 461 9.59 6.54 1.19
C ILE A 461 8.10 6.63 0.85
N TYR A 462 7.66 7.72 0.23
CA TYR A 462 6.25 7.92 -0.03
C TYR A 462 5.98 8.94 -1.14
N ASN A 463 4.80 8.89 -1.72
CA ASN A 463 4.29 9.97 -2.55
C ASN A 463 3.56 10.97 -1.64
N PRO A 464 4.11 12.18 -1.40
CA PRO A 464 3.53 13.14 -0.46
C PRO A 464 2.17 13.66 -0.91
N VAL A 465 1.34 14.03 0.06
CA VAL A 465 0.12 14.82 -0.21
C VAL A 465 0.51 16.13 -0.90
N GLY A 466 -0.14 16.42 -2.02
CA GLY A 466 0.16 17.60 -2.85
C GLY A 466 1.09 17.32 -4.02
N SER A 467 1.80 16.18 -4.04
CA SER A 467 2.60 15.75 -5.20
C SER A 467 1.76 15.04 -6.26
N VAL A 468 2.34 14.90 -7.44
CA VAL A 468 1.80 14.05 -8.51
C VAL A 468 2.56 12.73 -8.50
N PRO A 469 1.92 11.60 -8.15
CA PRO A 469 2.62 10.31 -8.13
C PRO A 469 3.13 9.92 -9.53
N LYS A 470 4.35 9.42 -9.60
CA LYS A 470 4.88 8.79 -10.80
C LYS A 470 4.51 7.31 -10.79
N SER A 471 3.86 6.83 -11.86
CA SER A 471 3.48 5.43 -12.01
C SER A 471 4.69 4.50 -11.84
N GLY A 472 4.57 3.47 -10.99
CA GLY A 472 5.65 2.54 -10.66
C GLY A 472 6.68 3.04 -9.65
N SER A 473 6.54 4.26 -9.12
CA SER A 473 7.43 4.81 -8.10
C SER A 473 6.83 4.75 -6.71
N MET A 474 7.65 4.37 -5.73
CA MET A 474 7.29 4.45 -4.30
C MET A 474 7.23 5.90 -3.78
N GLY A 475 7.72 6.89 -4.56
CA GLY A 475 7.80 8.29 -4.19
C GLY A 475 9.20 8.74 -3.80
N ILE A 476 9.28 9.71 -2.90
CA ILE A 476 10.50 10.35 -2.41
C ILE A 476 10.75 9.99 -0.93
N PRO A 477 11.98 10.17 -0.41
CA PRO A 477 12.28 9.98 1.00
C PRO A 477 11.35 10.78 1.91
N SER A 478 10.88 10.14 2.98
CA SER A 478 10.16 10.81 4.06
C SER A 478 11.12 11.72 4.83
N PRO A 479 10.78 12.97 5.15
CA PRO A 479 11.66 13.85 5.91
C PRO A 479 11.91 13.39 7.36
N LEU A 480 11.21 12.35 7.81
CA LEU A 480 11.48 11.68 9.09
C LEU A 480 12.79 10.88 9.06
N TYR A 481 13.19 10.39 7.88
CA TYR A 481 14.32 9.48 7.70
C TYR A 481 15.35 10.05 6.72
N ASP A 482 16.62 9.95 7.07
CA ASP A 482 17.72 10.21 6.13
C ASP A 482 17.94 8.94 5.25
N VAL A 483 17.11 8.81 4.21
CA VAL A 483 17.12 7.65 3.30
C VAL A 483 18.09 7.89 2.17
N ASP A 484 18.94 6.89 1.89
CA ASP A 484 19.84 6.88 0.74
C ASP A 484 19.88 5.53 0.04
N LEU A 485 20.55 5.48 -1.11
CA LEU A 485 20.86 4.25 -1.84
C LEU A 485 22.37 4.02 -1.83
N ILE A 486 22.80 2.84 -1.43
CA ILE A 486 24.23 2.48 -1.42
C ILE A 486 24.52 1.28 -2.33
N LEU A 487 25.70 1.32 -2.95
CA LEU A 487 26.26 0.19 -3.70
C LEU A 487 26.85 -0.86 -2.74
N PRO A 488 27.19 -2.08 -3.22
CA PRO A 488 27.75 -3.13 -2.38
C PRO A 488 29.07 -2.77 -1.69
N ASP A 489 29.79 -1.77 -2.18
CA ASP A 489 31.01 -1.24 -1.56
C ASP A 489 30.76 -0.15 -0.51
N GLY A 490 29.48 0.17 -0.24
CA GLY A 490 29.03 1.17 0.71
C GLY A 490 29.02 2.61 0.17
N THR A 491 29.40 2.82 -1.10
CA THR A 491 29.36 4.16 -1.72
C THR A 491 27.92 4.52 -2.14
N PRO A 492 27.55 5.83 -2.17
CA PRO A 492 26.23 6.23 -2.67
C PRO A 492 25.99 5.80 -4.11
N ALA A 493 24.82 5.26 -4.41
CA ALA A 493 24.43 4.87 -5.75
C ALA A 493 24.13 6.13 -6.60
N PRO A 494 24.71 6.25 -7.82
CA PRO A 494 24.35 7.30 -8.77
C PRO A 494 22.87 7.25 -9.18
N VAL A 495 22.36 8.36 -9.71
CA VAL A 495 21.02 8.42 -10.34
C VAL A 495 20.91 7.38 -11.45
N GLY A 496 19.82 6.62 -11.48
CA GLY A 496 19.57 5.54 -12.44
C GLY A 496 20.25 4.22 -12.10
N GLU A 497 21.12 4.16 -11.08
CA GLU A 497 21.79 2.94 -10.66
C GLU A 497 21.11 2.30 -9.45
N THR A 498 21.03 0.96 -9.45
CA THR A 498 20.38 0.21 -8.37
C THR A 498 21.30 0.08 -7.17
N GLY A 499 20.83 0.56 -6.01
CA GLY A 499 21.47 0.42 -4.71
C GLY A 499 20.54 -0.21 -3.67
N GLU A 500 21.10 -0.57 -2.51
CA GLU A 500 20.32 -0.94 -1.32
C GLU A 500 19.75 0.31 -0.68
N ILE A 501 18.47 0.26 -0.31
CA ILE A 501 17.83 1.32 0.48
C ILE A 501 18.36 1.23 1.91
N VAL A 502 18.94 2.32 2.39
CA VAL A 502 19.43 2.43 3.77
C VAL A 502 18.86 3.68 4.44
N ILE A 503 18.79 3.66 5.76
CA ILE A 503 18.46 4.81 6.59
C ILE A 503 19.71 5.18 7.40
N ARG A 504 20.21 6.40 7.24
CA ARG A 504 21.36 6.88 8.01
C ARG A 504 20.98 7.10 9.46
N THR A 505 21.79 6.60 10.37
CA THR A 505 21.54 6.63 11.82
C THR A 505 22.74 7.16 12.61
N ASP A 506 23.79 7.62 11.92
CA ASP A 506 25.02 8.14 12.51
C ASP A 506 24.82 9.40 13.33
N LYS A 507 23.80 10.22 13.02
CA LYS A 507 23.49 11.45 13.77
C LYS A 507 22.50 11.21 14.92
N HIS A 508 21.45 10.45 14.68
CA HIS A 508 20.42 10.11 15.67
C HIS A 508 19.55 8.96 15.14
N THR A 509 18.90 8.24 16.04
CA THR A 509 17.89 7.24 15.69
C THR A 509 16.54 7.95 15.54
N PRO A 510 15.92 7.97 14.33
CA PRO A 510 14.66 8.67 14.13
C PRO A 510 13.49 7.98 14.85
N CYS A 511 12.49 8.76 15.27
CA CYS A 511 11.23 8.21 15.77
C CYS A 511 10.61 7.29 14.73
N GLY A 512 10.11 6.12 15.17
CA GLY A 512 9.50 5.15 14.26
C GLY A 512 10.45 4.09 13.72
N LEU A 513 11.77 4.24 13.89
CA LEU A 513 12.71 3.16 13.63
C LEU A 513 12.77 2.22 14.85
N PHE A 514 12.82 0.90 14.62
CA PHE A 514 12.81 -0.10 15.67
C PHE A 514 14.04 -0.02 16.58
N MET A 515 13.93 -0.58 17.79
CA MET A 515 15.03 -0.60 18.76
C MET A 515 16.10 -1.65 18.42
N GLY A 516 15.73 -2.64 17.62
CA GLY A 516 16.52 -3.80 17.28
C GLY A 516 15.68 -5.08 17.27
N TYR A 517 16.33 -6.21 17.03
CA TYR A 517 15.68 -7.51 17.11
C TYR A 517 15.78 -8.05 18.52
N TYR A 518 14.63 -8.27 19.17
CA TYR A 518 14.55 -8.72 20.55
C TYR A 518 15.28 -10.04 20.76
N ARG A 519 16.24 -10.09 21.69
CA ARG A 519 17.11 -11.23 21.99
C ARG A 519 17.93 -11.76 20.81
N ASP A 520 18.22 -10.90 19.83
CA ASP A 520 19.05 -11.24 18.66
C ASP A 520 20.02 -10.08 18.36
N GLU A 521 21.05 -9.97 19.19
CA GLU A 521 22.04 -8.90 19.09
C GLU A 521 22.89 -9.01 17.81
N GLU A 522 23.11 -10.23 17.31
CA GLU A 522 23.90 -10.47 16.09
C GLU A 522 23.16 -9.87 14.88
N LYS A 523 21.90 -10.24 14.67
CA LYS A 523 21.10 -9.68 13.58
C LYS A 523 20.82 -8.18 13.74
N THR A 524 20.70 -7.69 14.98
CA THR A 524 20.60 -6.25 15.23
C THR A 524 21.87 -5.55 14.76
N ARG A 525 23.04 -6.06 15.10
CA ARG A 525 24.33 -5.49 14.68
C ARG A 525 24.54 -5.55 13.17
N GLU A 526 24.12 -6.65 12.53
CA GLU A 526 24.14 -6.77 11.07
C GLU A 526 23.24 -5.72 10.40
N ALA A 527 22.00 -5.56 10.88
CA ALA A 527 21.04 -4.61 10.34
C ALA A 527 21.45 -3.14 10.56
N TRP A 528 22.25 -2.85 11.58
CA TRP A 528 22.69 -1.49 11.97
C TRP A 528 24.18 -1.27 11.69
N SER A 529 24.77 -1.97 10.75
CA SER A 529 26.19 -1.84 10.46
C SER A 529 26.52 -0.56 9.69
N GLY A 530 27.77 -0.08 9.82
CA GLY A 530 28.27 1.05 9.03
C GLY A 530 27.59 2.41 9.26
N GLY A 531 26.89 2.62 10.38
CA GLY A 531 26.18 3.86 10.68
C GLY A 531 24.86 4.03 9.93
N VAL A 532 24.34 2.97 9.35
CA VAL A 532 23.07 2.93 8.64
C VAL A 532 22.22 1.75 9.10
N TYR A 533 20.91 1.86 8.97
CA TYR A 533 20.02 0.71 8.99
C TYR A 533 19.88 0.16 7.58
N HIS A 534 20.22 -1.11 7.39
CA HIS A 534 20.12 -1.87 6.16
C HIS A 534 18.70 -2.45 6.00
N THR A 535 17.93 -1.98 5.02
CA THR A 535 16.57 -2.47 4.81
C THR A 535 16.54 -3.86 4.16
N GLY A 536 17.61 -4.23 3.44
CA GLY A 536 17.66 -5.42 2.59
C GLY A 536 16.75 -5.33 1.35
N ASP A 537 16.22 -4.14 1.04
CA ASP A 537 15.46 -3.85 -0.17
C ASP A 537 16.30 -3.00 -1.12
N THR A 538 16.11 -3.16 -2.43
CA THR A 538 16.87 -2.43 -3.46
C THR A 538 15.94 -1.57 -4.30
N ALA A 539 16.44 -0.40 -4.70
CA ALA A 539 15.76 0.53 -5.57
C ALA A 539 16.77 1.28 -6.45
N TRP A 540 16.28 2.00 -7.43
CA TRP A 540 17.01 3.07 -8.10
C TRP A 540 16.22 4.37 -7.98
N ARG A 541 16.88 5.52 -8.13
CA ARG A 541 16.23 6.84 -8.10
C ARG A 541 16.43 7.57 -9.42
N ASP A 542 15.40 8.32 -9.83
CA ASP A 542 15.49 9.18 -11.01
C ASP A 542 16.10 10.56 -10.67
N GLU A 543 16.19 11.42 -11.70
CA GLU A 543 16.75 12.78 -11.58
C GLU A 543 15.91 13.70 -10.69
N ASP A 544 14.60 13.41 -10.53
CA ASP A 544 13.68 14.15 -9.65
C ASP A 544 13.66 13.60 -8.21
N GLY A 545 14.46 12.57 -7.91
CA GLY A 545 14.59 11.96 -6.60
C GLY A 545 13.50 10.92 -6.26
N TYR A 546 12.71 10.47 -7.23
CA TYR A 546 11.73 9.41 -7.04
C TYR A 546 12.40 8.04 -7.03
N PHE A 547 11.99 7.18 -6.10
CA PHE A 547 12.53 5.84 -5.91
C PHE A 547 11.65 4.79 -6.58
N PHE A 548 12.28 3.86 -7.30
CA PHE A 548 11.63 2.76 -7.99
C PHE A 548 12.12 1.43 -7.41
N TYR A 549 11.19 0.63 -6.92
CA TYR A 549 11.50 -0.65 -6.29
C TYR A 549 12.03 -1.67 -7.30
N VAL A 550 13.08 -2.40 -6.92
CA VAL A 550 13.70 -3.45 -7.76
C VAL A 550 13.46 -4.84 -7.16
N GLY A 551 13.64 -5.01 -5.85
CA GLY A 551 13.47 -6.28 -5.17
C GLY A 551 14.23 -6.34 -3.86
N ARG A 552 14.19 -7.52 -3.22
CA ARG A 552 15.06 -7.81 -2.07
C ARG A 552 16.50 -8.00 -2.54
N THR A 553 17.47 -7.66 -1.71
CA THR A 553 18.90 -7.89 -2.01
C THR A 553 19.23 -9.35 -2.30
N ASP A 554 18.53 -10.29 -1.63
CA ASP A 554 18.65 -11.74 -1.77
C ASP A 554 17.80 -12.33 -2.91
N ASP A 555 16.88 -11.57 -3.50
CA ASP A 555 16.05 -11.98 -4.65
C ASP A 555 16.56 -11.44 -5.99
N VAL A 556 17.51 -10.49 -5.99
CA VAL A 556 18.13 -9.98 -7.21
C VAL A 556 18.83 -11.12 -7.96
N ILE A 557 18.45 -11.32 -9.22
CA ILE A 557 18.95 -12.40 -10.08
C ILE A 557 20.27 -11.95 -10.71
N LYS A 558 21.34 -12.75 -10.53
CA LYS A 558 22.67 -12.47 -11.06
C LYS A 558 22.89 -13.33 -12.32
N SER A 559 22.56 -12.80 -13.49
CA SER A 559 22.63 -13.52 -14.76
C SER A 559 23.68 -12.90 -15.71
N SER A 560 24.73 -13.65 -16.06
CA SER A 560 25.79 -13.18 -16.98
C SER A 560 26.38 -11.81 -16.61
N GLY A 561 26.52 -11.51 -15.30
CA GLY A 561 27.03 -10.24 -14.81
C GLY A 561 25.97 -9.14 -14.63
N TYR A 562 24.75 -9.35 -15.13
CA TYR A 562 23.63 -8.42 -14.91
C TYR A 562 22.95 -8.69 -13.57
N ARG A 563 22.49 -7.61 -12.92
CA ARG A 563 21.64 -7.65 -11.73
C ARG A 563 20.20 -7.35 -12.18
N ILE A 564 19.34 -8.34 -12.08
CA ILE A 564 17.96 -8.28 -12.61
C ILE A 564 16.99 -8.30 -11.44
N GLY A 565 16.19 -7.25 -11.33
CA GLY A 565 15.12 -7.18 -10.33
C GLY A 565 13.91 -8.02 -10.74
N PRO A 566 13.38 -8.85 -9.86
CA PRO A 566 12.20 -9.67 -10.15
C PRO A 566 10.97 -8.85 -10.48
N PHE A 567 10.76 -7.74 -9.76
CA PHE A 567 9.52 -6.95 -9.79
C PHE A 567 9.23 -6.34 -11.18
N GLU A 568 10.25 -5.83 -11.88
CA GLU A 568 10.08 -5.26 -13.22
C GLU A 568 9.52 -6.32 -14.20
N ILE A 569 10.03 -7.54 -14.12
CA ILE A 569 9.59 -8.63 -14.99
C ILE A 569 8.19 -9.11 -14.60
N GLU A 570 7.92 -9.22 -13.30
CA GLU A 570 6.58 -9.53 -12.78
C GLU A 570 5.56 -8.51 -13.28
N SER A 571 5.90 -7.22 -13.24
CA SER A 571 5.03 -6.14 -13.70
C SER A 571 4.67 -6.28 -15.17
N VAL A 572 5.64 -6.53 -16.04
CA VAL A 572 5.41 -6.72 -17.48
C VAL A 572 4.58 -7.98 -17.77
N ILE A 573 4.85 -9.08 -17.07
CA ILE A 573 4.07 -10.33 -17.24
C ILE A 573 2.61 -10.12 -16.79
N MET A 574 2.40 -9.34 -15.74
CA MET A 574 1.06 -9.05 -15.19
C MET A 574 0.20 -8.15 -16.10
N GLU A 575 0.76 -7.50 -17.13
CA GLU A 575 0.01 -6.77 -18.16
C GLU A 575 -0.80 -7.71 -19.07
N LEU A 576 -0.41 -8.98 -19.13
CA LEU A 576 -1.07 -9.96 -19.99
C LEU A 576 -2.43 -10.36 -19.39
N PRO A 577 -3.55 -10.24 -20.12
CA PRO A 577 -4.90 -10.37 -19.57
C PRO A 577 -5.24 -11.77 -19.04
N TYR A 578 -4.48 -12.77 -19.47
CA TYR A 578 -4.63 -14.16 -19.03
C TYR A 578 -3.74 -14.52 -17.83
N VAL A 579 -2.95 -13.59 -17.29
CA VAL A 579 -2.13 -13.79 -16.09
C VAL A 579 -2.91 -13.32 -14.85
N LEU A 580 -3.06 -14.21 -13.87
CA LEU A 580 -3.69 -13.90 -12.60
C LEU A 580 -2.65 -13.46 -11.55
N GLU A 581 -1.57 -14.23 -11.42
CA GLU A 581 -0.45 -13.95 -10.51
C GLU A 581 0.87 -14.37 -11.18
N CYS A 582 1.95 -13.69 -10.81
CA CYS A 582 3.29 -14.02 -11.29
C CYS A 582 4.31 -13.83 -10.16
N ALA A 583 5.26 -14.75 -10.09
CA ALA A 583 6.46 -14.61 -9.27
C ALA A 583 7.69 -14.91 -10.11
N VAL A 584 8.68 -14.03 -10.03
CA VAL A 584 9.94 -14.17 -10.72
C VAL A 584 11.05 -14.49 -9.72
N THR A 585 11.83 -15.52 -10.03
CA THR A 585 12.95 -16.01 -9.20
C THR A 585 14.16 -16.37 -10.05
N SER A 586 15.28 -16.64 -9.40
CA SER A 586 16.44 -17.24 -10.06
C SER A 586 16.30 -18.75 -10.18
N ALA A 587 16.83 -19.30 -11.27
CA ALA A 587 17.16 -20.72 -11.39
C ALA A 587 18.64 -20.88 -11.76
N PRO A 588 19.34 -21.95 -11.29
CA PRO A 588 20.74 -22.20 -11.63
C PRO A 588 20.92 -22.43 -13.14
N ASP A 589 21.99 -21.89 -13.70
CA ASP A 589 22.40 -22.11 -15.08
C ASP A 589 23.92 -22.29 -15.16
N PRO A 590 24.44 -23.37 -15.79
CA PRO A 590 25.86 -23.68 -15.80
C PRO A 590 26.71 -22.65 -16.54
N ILE A 591 26.14 -21.88 -17.47
CA ILE A 591 26.87 -20.90 -18.28
C ILE A 591 26.72 -19.49 -17.71
N ARG A 592 25.52 -19.15 -17.21
CA ARG A 592 25.15 -17.79 -16.78
C ARG A 592 25.17 -17.59 -15.27
N GLY A 593 25.45 -18.66 -14.52
CA GLY A 593 25.29 -18.69 -13.05
C GLY A 593 23.81 -18.81 -12.67
N GLN A 594 23.01 -17.86 -13.05
CA GLN A 594 21.56 -17.86 -12.85
C GLN A 594 20.82 -17.41 -14.11
N VAL A 595 19.58 -17.86 -14.25
CA VAL A 595 18.63 -17.38 -15.26
C VAL A 595 17.32 -16.98 -14.62
N VAL A 596 16.58 -16.14 -15.31
CA VAL A 596 15.25 -15.70 -14.89
C VAL A 596 14.25 -16.84 -15.08
N LYS A 597 13.52 -17.17 -14.01
CA LYS A 597 12.42 -18.13 -13.97
C LYS A 597 11.14 -17.41 -13.56
N ALA A 598 10.06 -17.56 -14.34
CA ALA A 598 8.73 -17.04 -14.03
C ALA A 598 7.79 -18.19 -13.66
N SER A 599 7.21 -18.13 -12.48
CA SER A 599 6.11 -19.00 -12.02
C SER A 599 4.80 -18.23 -12.12
N ILE A 600 3.86 -18.72 -12.91
CA ILE A 600 2.67 -17.98 -13.34
C ILE A 600 1.41 -18.76 -13.03
N VAL A 601 0.43 -18.08 -12.44
CA VAL A 601 -0.94 -18.57 -12.30
C VAL A 601 -1.79 -17.90 -13.38
N LEU A 602 -2.46 -18.73 -14.18
CA LEU A 602 -3.31 -18.25 -15.27
C LEU A 602 -4.74 -17.99 -14.79
N THR A 603 -5.44 -17.11 -15.51
CA THR A 603 -6.87 -16.88 -15.29
C THR A 603 -7.69 -18.14 -15.62
N LYS A 604 -8.82 -18.30 -14.94
CA LYS A 604 -9.70 -19.48 -15.10
C LYS A 604 -10.12 -19.64 -16.58
N GLY A 605 -9.90 -20.84 -17.11
CA GLY A 605 -10.21 -21.19 -18.50
C GLY A 605 -9.04 -21.01 -19.48
N THR A 606 -7.92 -20.43 -19.06
CA THR A 606 -6.70 -20.37 -19.88
C THR A 606 -5.86 -21.62 -19.68
N GLN A 607 -5.47 -22.27 -20.77
CA GLN A 607 -4.58 -23.44 -20.73
C GLN A 607 -3.12 -23.06 -20.88
N GLY A 608 -2.27 -23.57 -19.99
CA GLY A 608 -0.83 -23.39 -20.04
C GLY A 608 -0.17 -24.26 -21.11
N THR A 609 0.12 -23.69 -22.26
CA THR A 609 0.74 -24.39 -23.39
C THR A 609 2.18 -23.94 -23.63
N GLU A 610 2.97 -24.74 -24.36
CA GLU A 610 4.33 -24.33 -24.77
C GLU A 610 4.31 -23.12 -25.72
N ALA A 611 3.25 -22.94 -26.49
CA ALA A 611 3.04 -21.75 -27.31
C ALA A 611 2.85 -20.51 -26.44
N LEU A 612 2.05 -20.61 -25.37
CA LEU A 612 1.82 -19.51 -24.43
C LEU A 612 3.09 -19.13 -23.66
N LYS A 613 3.94 -20.12 -23.29
CA LYS A 613 5.25 -19.81 -22.69
C LYS A 613 6.14 -18.97 -23.62
N LYS A 614 6.20 -19.33 -24.90
CA LYS A 614 6.95 -18.58 -25.91
C LYS A 614 6.39 -17.17 -26.14
N GLU A 615 5.08 -17.03 -26.11
CA GLU A 615 4.42 -15.74 -26.21
C GLU A 615 4.82 -14.84 -25.05
N ILE A 616 4.74 -15.31 -23.80
CA ILE A 616 5.15 -14.59 -22.59
C ILE A 616 6.64 -14.21 -22.68
N GLN A 617 7.51 -15.14 -23.05
CA GLN A 617 8.94 -14.89 -23.22
C GLN A 617 9.20 -13.80 -24.26
N THR A 618 8.49 -13.84 -25.37
CA THR A 618 8.59 -12.84 -26.45
C THR A 618 8.08 -11.49 -25.98
N TYR A 619 6.95 -11.46 -25.30
CA TYR A 619 6.35 -10.24 -24.74
C TYR A 619 7.33 -9.54 -23.78
N VAL A 620 7.88 -10.26 -22.82
CA VAL A 620 8.86 -9.69 -21.89
C VAL A 620 10.12 -9.21 -22.62
N LYS A 621 10.63 -9.99 -23.57
CA LYS A 621 11.83 -9.63 -24.37
C LYS A 621 11.62 -8.36 -25.18
N THR A 622 10.41 -8.09 -25.63
CA THR A 622 10.07 -6.91 -26.44
C THR A 622 9.85 -5.67 -25.58
N ASN A 623 9.29 -5.86 -24.36
CA ASN A 623 8.91 -4.76 -23.48
C ASN A 623 9.93 -4.47 -22.37
N THR A 624 11.04 -5.24 -22.30
CA THR A 624 12.15 -5.01 -21.37
C THR A 624 13.48 -5.14 -22.08
N ALA A 625 14.60 -4.94 -21.35
CA ALA A 625 15.92 -5.25 -21.91
C ALA A 625 16.04 -6.75 -22.25
N PRO A 626 16.56 -7.12 -23.43
CA PRO A 626 16.54 -8.52 -23.92
C PRO A 626 17.15 -9.56 -23.00
N TYR A 627 18.03 -9.19 -22.09
CA TYR A 627 18.62 -10.12 -21.11
C TYR A 627 17.72 -10.45 -19.93
N LYS A 628 16.61 -9.70 -19.74
CA LYS A 628 15.67 -9.84 -18.61
C LYS A 628 14.58 -10.89 -18.83
N TYR A 629 14.33 -11.34 -20.09
CA TYR A 629 13.23 -12.26 -20.34
C TYR A 629 13.39 -13.60 -19.59
N PRO A 630 12.28 -14.20 -19.09
CA PRO A 630 12.35 -15.46 -18.36
C PRO A 630 12.73 -16.60 -19.32
N ARG A 631 13.82 -17.29 -19.02
CA ARG A 631 14.23 -18.48 -19.79
C ARG A 631 13.44 -19.70 -19.41
N ILE A 632 12.92 -19.72 -18.18
CA ILE A 632 12.06 -20.76 -17.64
C ILE A 632 10.71 -20.13 -17.32
N VAL A 633 9.64 -20.72 -17.86
CA VAL A 633 8.26 -20.35 -17.54
C VAL A 633 7.53 -21.60 -17.06
N GLU A 634 7.00 -21.54 -15.84
CA GLU A 634 6.19 -22.58 -15.23
C GLU A 634 4.77 -22.08 -14.98
N PHE A 635 3.77 -22.86 -15.37
CA PHE A 635 2.41 -22.62 -14.97
C PHE A 635 2.09 -23.40 -13.69
N ARG A 636 1.39 -22.76 -12.76
CA ARG A 636 1.01 -23.32 -11.46
C ARG A 636 -0.45 -23.03 -11.18
N ASP A 637 -1.10 -23.86 -10.37
CA ASP A 637 -2.46 -23.63 -9.92
C ASP A 637 -2.51 -22.51 -8.88
N GLU A 638 -1.46 -22.41 -8.03
CA GLU A 638 -1.28 -21.36 -7.03
C GLU A 638 0.20 -21.08 -6.75
N LEU A 639 0.51 -19.91 -6.22
CA LEU A 639 1.84 -19.56 -5.72
C LEU A 639 1.91 -19.77 -4.20
N PRO A 640 3.04 -20.30 -3.68
CA PRO A 640 3.25 -20.42 -2.24
C PRO A 640 3.28 -19.04 -1.60
N LYS A 641 2.53 -18.87 -0.52
CA LYS A 641 2.39 -17.60 0.18
C LYS A 641 2.70 -17.73 1.66
N THR A 642 3.22 -16.66 2.22
CA THR A 642 3.30 -16.51 3.67
C THR A 642 1.89 -16.36 4.25
N ILE A 643 1.76 -16.49 5.56
CA ILE A 643 0.51 -16.23 6.29
C ILE A 643 -0.01 -14.80 6.00
N SER A 644 0.89 -13.85 5.69
CA SER A 644 0.53 -12.48 5.31
C SER A 644 0.10 -12.29 3.85
N GLY A 645 0.08 -13.37 3.06
CA GLY A 645 -0.27 -13.33 1.64
C GLY A 645 0.89 -13.00 0.70
N LYS A 646 2.10 -12.73 1.21
CA LYS A 646 3.28 -12.47 0.39
C LYS A 646 3.83 -13.76 -0.22
N ILE A 647 4.26 -13.70 -1.48
CA ILE A 647 4.81 -14.85 -2.19
C ILE A 647 6.13 -15.32 -1.54
N ARG A 648 6.22 -16.60 -1.25
CA ARG A 648 7.43 -17.26 -0.72
C ARG A 648 8.37 -17.65 -1.85
N ARG A 649 9.13 -16.68 -2.37
CA ARG A 649 10.03 -16.89 -3.52
C ARG A 649 11.07 -17.99 -3.28
N VAL A 650 11.49 -18.21 -2.04
CA VAL A 650 12.43 -19.28 -1.68
C VAL A 650 11.94 -20.67 -2.10
N GLU A 651 10.63 -20.91 -2.07
CA GLU A 651 10.01 -22.19 -2.46
C GLU A 651 9.84 -22.31 -3.99
N LEU A 652 10.07 -21.23 -4.73
CA LEU A 652 9.99 -21.17 -6.19
C LEU A 652 11.38 -21.17 -6.85
N LYS A 653 12.45 -20.92 -6.07
CA LYS A 653 13.83 -21.01 -6.56
C LYS A 653 14.11 -22.47 -6.95
N GLY A 654 14.52 -22.70 -8.19
CA GLY A 654 14.75 -24.01 -8.78
C GLY A 654 16.09 -24.61 -8.45
#